data_db252cf36dbe5c47cc35dda79b2740ec
#
_entry.id   db252cf36dbe5c47cc35dda79b2740ec
#
_cell.length_a   1.000
_cell.length_b   1.000
_cell.length_c   1.000
_cell.angle_alpha   90.00
_cell.angle_beta   90.00
_cell.angle_gamma   90.00
#
_symmetry.space_group_name_H-M   'P 1'
#
loop_
_entity.id
_entity.type
_entity.pdbx_description
1 polymer ?
#
loop_
_entity_poly.entity_id
_entity_poly.type
_entity_poly.pdbx_seq_one_letter_code
_entity_poly.pdbx_strand_id
1 'polypeptide(L)'
;MFRKVLIANRGEIAVRIIRTCRALGIRTVAVYSEADRQALHTMEADEAVLIGPPPAQESYLNIRAILEAARRTGAEALHPGYGLLAENPELAQACQEAGIVFVGPPPQAMRAMADKAAARRLVSSLGIPVIPGYDDHLQRDEDLLRAAQELGFPIMVKAAAGGGGRGMRLVGRLEELPQALESARREAQGAFGDGRLLLERAIAGARHIEVQIAADAHGHVIHLGERDCSLQRRHQKVMEEAPSPSVDEGLRHRLGEAATAIARAIGYRNLGTVEFLVDSQGRFYFLEMNTRLQVEHGVTEMVTGLDLVAMQLAIATGEPLPLHQEDLRIRGHAIECRIYAEDPLRGFLPRSGRIHVFRPPQGENIRHDVGIYEGVEVSPYYDPLLAKVLAWGSDRQQALIRMAWALSHYRLDGVQSNLAFLQAVLRHPAVQTGSVTVDMVEGLDMATLLAPPAEALLALLAALATGALGFHDPWLASGPWRVGGRIHLVMDHEGEELTLEAQREWEGWWTLALGENKLRARLSSPRPGQVVVEGEGSTYTAQVEALGRGLWVTIGDRSFLFRWPDPARRAATAGLKHRLGHDLRAPLNGTVIRVMAREGDVVQAHQVLVIIEAMKMEHNVEAPVSGRVWRVRCREGQQVEEGQVLVELAPLGGEEP
;
A
#
# COMPACT_ATOMS: atom_id res chain seq x y z
N MET A 1 -20.19 -25.20 -12.90
CA MET A 1 -18.87 -24.51 -12.89
C MET A 1 -18.58 -23.97 -14.29
N PHE A 2 -18.00 -22.77 -14.42
CA PHE A 2 -17.65 -22.15 -15.71
C PHE A 2 -16.52 -22.91 -16.43
N ARG A 3 -16.48 -22.84 -17.75
CA ARG A 3 -15.37 -23.36 -18.56
C ARG A 3 -14.31 -22.31 -18.82
N LYS A 4 -14.70 -21.03 -18.91
CA LYS A 4 -13.80 -19.91 -19.18
C LYS A 4 -14.24 -18.65 -18.47
N VAL A 5 -13.31 -17.99 -17.76
CA VAL A 5 -13.54 -16.75 -17.01
C VAL A 5 -12.59 -15.66 -17.50
N LEU A 6 -13.14 -14.48 -17.79
CA LEU A 6 -12.34 -13.29 -18.02
C LEU A 6 -12.07 -12.58 -16.69
N ILE A 7 -10.82 -12.19 -16.46
CA ILE A 7 -10.38 -11.46 -15.25
C ILE A 7 -10.21 -9.99 -15.63
N ALA A 8 -11.18 -9.16 -15.22
CA ALA A 8 -11.18 -7.72 -15.49
C ALA A 8 -10.36 -6.95 -14.47
N ASN A 9 -9.12 -7.39 -14.28
CA ASN A 9 -8.18 -6.79 -13.33
C ASN A 9 -6.72 -7.07 -13.74
N ARG A 10 -5.76 -6.59 -12.93
CA ARG A 10 -4.32 -6.69 -13.16
C ARG A 10 -3.55 -7.04 -11.86
N GLY A 11 -2.24 -7.22 -12.01
CA GLY A 11 -1.34 -7.37 -10.86
C GLY A 11 -1.61 -8.63 -10.06
N GLU A 12 -1.37 -8.57 -8.75
CA GLU A 12 -1.39 -9.74 -7.88
C GLU A 12 -2.78 -10.40 -7.80
N ILE A 13 -3.87 -9.60 -7.81
CA ILE A 13 -5.22 -10.15 -7.72
C ILE A 13 -5.61 -10.92 -8.99
N ALA A 14 -5.18 -10.47 -10.16
CA ALA A 14 -5.42 -11.22 -11.39
C ALA A 14 -4.67 -12.57 -11.35
N VAL A 15 -3.41 -12.59 -10.90
CA VAL A 15 -2.64 -13.82 -10.69
C VAL A 15 -3.31 -14.72 -9.64
N ARG A 16 -3.81 -14.13 -8.54
CA ARG A 16 -4.52 -14.86 -7.47
C ARG A 16 -5.76 -15.58 -8.02
N ILE A 17 -6.57 -14.90 -8.83
CA ILE A 17 -7.77 -15.47 -9.45
C ILE A 17 -7.39 -16.56 -10.46
N ILE A 18 -6.38 -16.31 -11.31
CA ILE A 18 -5.86 -17.29 -12.27
C ILE A 18 -5.46 -18.58 -11.55
N ARG A 19 -4.79 -18.50 -10.42
CA ARG A 19 -4.36 -19.65 -9.62
C ARG A 19 -5.54 -20.53 -9.20
N THR A 20 -6.59 -19.93 -8.67
CA THR A 20 -7.81 -20.67 -8.29
C THR A 20 -8.54 -21.25 -9.51
N CYS A 21 -8.70 -20.47 -10.58
CA CYS A 21 -9.30 -20.96 -11.81
C CYS A 21 -8.55 -22.17 -12.37
N ARG A 22 -7.21 -22.10 -12.40
CA ARG A 22 -6.35 -23.21 -12.83
C ARG A 22 -6.52 -24.47 -11.96
N ALA A 23 -6.59 -24.30 -10.62
CA ALA A 23 -6.84 -25.41 -9.70
C ALA A 23 -8.22 -26.06 -9.90
N LEU A 24 -9.21 -25.30 -10.35
CA LEU A 24 -10.56 -25.75 -10.68
C LEU A 24 -10.72 -26.25 -12.13
N GLY A 25 -9.67 -26.21 -12.94
CA GLY A 25 -9.72 -26.59 -14.35
C GLY A 25 -10.47 -25.57 -15.24
N ILE A 26 -10.61 -24.33 -14.81
CA ILE A 26 -11.29 -23.25 -15.53
C ILE A 26 -10.25 -22.48 -16.35
N ARG A 27 -10.49 -22.31 -17.64
CA ARG A 27 -9.63 -21.49 -18.50
C ARG A 27 -9.79 -20.02 -18.18
N THR A 28 -8.70 -19.25 -18.32
CA THR A 28 -8.62 -17.87 -17.94
C THR A 28 -8.28 -16.95 -19.10
N VAL A 29 -8.91 -15.79 -19.13
CA VAL A 29 -8.57 -14.69 -20.05
C VAL A 29 -8.16 -13.49 -19.21
N ALA A 30 -6.91 -13.06 -19.31
CA ALA A 30 -6.44 -11.80 -18.75
C ALA A 30 -6.72 -10.66 -19.73
N VAL A 31 -7.07 -9.48 -19.20
CA VAL A 31 -7.04 -8.23 -19.97
C VAL A 31 -5.82 -7.41 -19.58
N TYR A 32 -5.27 -6.65 -20.52
CA TYR A 32 -4.11 -5.80 -20.23
C TYR A 32 -4.09 -4.51 -21.07
N SER A 33 -3.50 -3.45 -20.50
CA SER A 33 -3.15 -2.25 -21.23
C SER A 33 -1.77 -2.39 -21.89
N GLU A 34 -1.39 -1.46 -22.77
CA GLU A 34 -0.06 -1.48 -23.38
C GLU A 34 1.08 -1.50 -22.34
N ALA A 35 0.91 -0.82 -21.20
CA ALA A 35 1.91 -0.80 -20.13
C ALA A 35 2.08 -2.16 -19.44
N ASP A 36 1.03 -2.99 -19.42
CA ASP A 36 1.03 -4.30 -18.77
C ASP A 36 1.28 -5.46 -19.74
N ARG A 37 1.73 -5.21 -20.96
CA ARG A 37 1.97 -6.25 -21.98
C ARG A 37 2.84 -7.41 -21.48
N GLN A 38 3.80 -7.11 -20.63
CA GLN A 38 4.71 -8.09 -20.02
C GLN A 38 4.41 -8.33 -18.53
N ALA A 39 3.26 -7.95 -18.02
CA ALA A 39 2.89 -8.16 -16.63
C ALA A 39 2.65 -9.65 -16.35
N LEU A 40 2.91 -10.07 -15.10
CA LEU A 40 2.84 -11.48 -14.69
C LEU A 40 1.48 -12.13 -15.01
N HIS A 41 0.38 -11.41 -14.80
CA HIS A 41 -0.96 -11.95 -15.05
C HIS A 41 -1.24 -12.25 -16.53
N THR A 42 -0.58 -11.56 -17.47
CA THR A 42 -0.72 -11.85 -18.91
C THR A 42 0.02 -13.12 -19.30
N MET A 43 1.11 -13.44 -18.61
CA MET A 43 1.88 -14.66 -18.83
C MET A 43 1.27 -15.89 -18.15
N GLU A 44 0.57 -15.69 -17.04
CA GLU A 44 -0.04 -16.76 -16.24
C GLU A 44 -1.41 -17.19 -16.78
N ALA A 45 -2.13 -16.34 -17.50
CA ALA A 45 -3.44 -16.67 -18.06
C ALA A 45 -3.31 -17.55 -19.33
N ASP A 46 -4.37 -18.33 -19.63
CA ASP A 46 -4.43 -19.13 -20.87
C ASP A 46 -4.53 -18.26 -22.12
N GLU A 47 -5.20 -17.12 -22.03
CA GLU A 47 -5.35 -16.11 -23.09
C GLU A 47 -5.16 -14.71 -22.51
N ALA A 48 -4.63 -13.79 -23.30
CA ALA A 48 -4.49 -12.38 -22.89
C ALA A 48 -4.96 -11.45 -24.02
N VAL A 49 -5.73 -10.41 -23.66
CA VAL A 49 -6.34 -9.47 -24.63
C VAL A 49 -5.96 -8.04 -24.28
N LEU A 50 -5.36 -7.33 -25.24
CA LEU A 50 -5.11 -5.90 -25.15
C LEU A 50 -6.44 -5.13 -25.18
N ILE A 51 -6.66 -4.25 -24.20
CA ILE A 51 -7.90 -3.47 -24.04
C ILE A 51 -7.70 -1.95 -24.20
N GLY A 52 -6.48 -1.47 -24.41
CA GLY A 52 -6.22 -0.05 -24.66
C GLY A 52 -4.84 0.43 -24.25
N PRO A 53 -4.59 1.75 -24.34
CA PRO A 53 -3.34 2.38 -23.94
C PRO A 53 -3.16 2.39 -22.40
N PRO A 54 -2.01 2.89 -21.89
CA PRO A 54 -1.70 2.85 -20.45
C PRO A 54 -2.70 3.53 -19.51
N PRO A 55 -3.33 4.70 -19.84
CA PRO A 55 -4.27 5.32 -18.92
C PRO A 55 -5.44 4.40 -18.57
N ALA A 56 -5.75 4.26 -17.27
CA ALA A 56 -6.79 3.35 -16.80
C ALA A 56 -8.17 3.66 -17.38
N GLN A 57 -8.49 4.93 -17.61
CA GLN A 57 -9.76 5.37 -18.21
C GLN A 57 -9.97 4.82 -19.63
N GLU A 58 -8.88 4.65 -20.37
CA GLU A 58 -8.91 4.18 -21.76
C GLU A 58 -8.74 2.66 -21.88
N SER A 59 -8.45 1.98 -20.76
CA SER A 59 -8.18 0.52 -20.69
C SER A 59 -9.01 -0.17 -19.62
N TYR A 60 -8.51 -0.30 -18.40
CA TYR A 60 -9.13 -1.07 -17.30
C TYR A 60 -10.45 -0.49 -16.77
N LEU A 61 -10.74 0.78 -17.02
CA LEU A 61 -12.02 1.43 -16.70
C LEU A 61 -12.95 1.53 -17.93
N ASN A 62 -12.56 0.99 -19.07
CA ASN A 62 -13.34 0.97 -20.29
C ASN A 62 -14.22 -0.29 -20.36
N ILE A 63 -15.47 -0.18 -19.87
CA ILE A 63 -16.45 -1.27 -19.83
C ILE A 63 -16.63 -1.89 -21.23
N ARG A 64 -16.72 -1.07 -22.28
CA ARG A 64 -16.93 -1.55 -23.65
C ARG A 64 -15.78 -2.44 -24.12
N ALA A 65 -14.52 -2.02 -23.90
CA ALA A 65 -13.34 -2.79 -24.28
C ALA A 65 -13.26 -4.14 -23.54
N ILE A 66 -13.61 -4.15 -22.25
CA ILE A 66 -13.64 -5.35 -21.41
C ILE A 66 -14.71 -6.34 -21.90
N LEU A 67 -15.92 -5.88 -22.16
CA LEU A 67 -17.01 -6.72 -22.66
C LEU A 67 -16.72 -7.26 -24.08
N GLU A 68 -16.11 -6.46 -24.94
CA GLU A 68 -15.68 -6.91 -26.25
C GLU A 68 -14.62 -8.02 -26.13
N ALA A 69 -13.66 -7.87 -25.23
CA ALA A 69 -12.69 -8.92 -24.94
C ALA A 69 -13.36 -10.22 -24.46
N ALA A 70 -14.38 -10.12 -23.59
CA ALA A 70 -15.14 -11.28 -23.10
C ALA A 70 -15.89 -11.99 -24.24
N ARG A 71 -16.57 -11.24 -25.12
CA ARG A 71 -17.29 -11.79 -26.28
C ARG A 71 -16.33 -12.46 -27.27
N ARG A 72 -15.23 -11.82 -27.62
CA ARG A 72 -14.25 -12.36 -28.56
C ARG A 72 -13.61 -13.66 -28.10
N THR A 73 -13.39 -13.81 -26.81
CA THR A 73 -12.76 -15.00 -26.22
C THR A 73 -13.78 -16.06 -25.83
N GLY A 74 -15.08 -15.76 -25.86
CA GLY A 74 -16.14 -16.65 -25.43
C GLY A 74 -16.11 -16.92 -23.92
N ALA A 75 -15.71 -15.93 -23.11
CA ALA A 75 -15.77 -16.03 -21.65
C ALA A 75 -17.23 -16.10 -21.17
N GLU A 76 -17.54 -17.06 -20.31
CA GLU A 76 -18.88 -17.29 -19.76
C GLU A 76 -19.15 -16.42 -18.54
N ALA A 77 -18.07 -16.02 -17.83
CA ALA A 77 -18.14 -15.16 -16.65
C ALA A 77 -17.01 -14.14 -16.66
N LEU A 78 -17.20 -13.05 -15.92
CA LEU A 78 -16.27 -11.97 -15.69
C LEU A 78 -16.02 -11.82 -14.19
N HIS A 79 -14.75 -11.96 -13.77
CA HIS A 79 -14.34 -11.73 -12.39
C HIS A 79 -13.64 -10.36 -12.29
N PRO A 80 -14.19 -9.40 -11.53
CA PRO A 80 -13.65 -8.03 -11.48
C PRO A 80 -12.47 -7.87 -10.49
N GLY A 81 -12.19 -8.86 -9.64
CA GLY A 81 -11.22 -8.76 -8.55
C GLY A 81 -11.61 -7.71 -7.51
N TYR A 82 -10.71 -6.78 -7.22
CA TYR A 82 -10.95 -5.61 -6.37
C TYR A 82 -10.41 -4.32 -7.02
N GLY A 83 -10.85 -3.16 -6.54
CA GLY A 83 -10.52 -1.86 -7.15
C GLY A 83 -11.05 -1.74 -8.58
N LEU A 84 -10.53 -0.82 -9.38
CA LEU A 84 -10.96 -0.58 -10.77
C LEU A 84 -12.49 -0.55 -10.90
N LEU A 85 -13.07 -1.49 -11.64
CA LEU A 85 -14.52 -1.60 -11.86
C LEU A 85 -15.21 -2.61 -10.94
N ALA A 86 -14.54 -3.14 -9.92
CA ALA A 86 -15.10 -4.21 -9.07
C ALA A 86 -16.38 -3.79 -8.31
N GLU A 87 -16.55 -2.50 -8.02
CA GLU A 87 -17.72 -1.92 -7.35
C GLU A 87 -18.58 -1.08 -8.29
N ASN A 88 -18.40 -1.25 -9.62
CA ASN A 88 -19.14 -0.48 -10.62
C ASN A 88 -20.42 -1.21 -11.02
N PRO A 89 -21.62 -0.68 -10.67
CA PRO A 89 -22.89 -1.34 -10.98
C PRO A 89 -23.21 -1.35 -12.47
N GLU A 90 -22.66 -0.42 -13.25
CA GLU A 90 -22.84 -0.35 -14.70
C GLU A 90 -22.12 -1.49 -15.41
N LEU A 91 -20.91 -1.91 -14.93
CA LEU A 91 -20.25 -3.11 -15.45
C LEU A 91 -21.06 -4.36 -15.16
N ALA A 92 -21.55 -4.51 -13.92
CA ALA A 92 -22.36 -5.66 -13.54
C ALA A 92 -23.66 -5.74 -14.36
N GLN A 93 -24.33 -4.60 -14.58
CA GLN A 93 -25.51 -4.48 -15.42
C GLN A 93 -25.20 -4.84 -16.88
N ALA A 94 -24.13 -4.30 -17.44
CA ALA A 94 -23.73 -4.54 -18.84
C ALA A 94 -23.31 -6.01 -19.07
N CYS A 95 -22.75 -6.68 -18.07
CA CYS A 95 -22.50 -8.13 -18.11
C CYS A 95 -23.82 -8.91 -18.22
N GLN A 96 -24.83 -8.57 -17.40
CA GLN A 96 -26.15 -9.22 -17.45
C GLN A 96 -26.81 -9.05 -18.82
N GLU A 97 -26.78 -7.85 -19.39
CA GLU A 97 -27.30 -7.54 -20.73
C GLU A 97 -26.54 -8.30 -21.84
N ALA A 98 -25.26 -8.55 -21.63
CA ALA A 98 -24.42 -9.32 -22.56
C ALA A 98 -24.53 -10.84 -22.42
N GLY A 99 -25.28 -11.35 -21.42
CA GLY A 99 -25.35 -12.76 -21.10
C GLY A 99 -24.07 -13.34 -20.48
N ILE A 100 -23.23 -12.48 -19.88
CA ILE A 100 -21.98 -12.84 -19.19
C ILE A 100 -22.25 -12.79 -17.69
N VAL A 101 -21.89 -13.85 -16.96
CA VAL A 101 -22.09 -13.87 -15.49
C VAL A 101 -21.06 -12.96 -14.83
N PHE A 102 -21.52 -11.94 -14.11
CA PHE A 102 -20.65 -11.10 -13.27
C PHE A 102 -20.37 -11.84 -11.95
N VAL A 103 -19.10 -12.10 -11.64
CA VAL A 103 -18.69 -12.77 -10.38
C VAL A 103 -18.60 -11.71 -9.28
N GLY A 104 -19.74 -11.48 -8.65
CA GLY A 104 -19.91 -10.42 -7.65
C GLY A 104 -21.38 -10.22 -7.29
N PRO A 105 -21.71 -9.17 -6.53
CA PRO A 105 -23.08 -8.88 -6.12
C PRO A 105 -23.95 -8.35 -7.26
N PRO A 106 -25.28 -8.35 -7.08
CA PRO A 106 -26.19 -7.76 -8.03
C PRO A 106 -26.03 -6.21 -8.07
N PRO A 107 -26.27 -5.57 -9.23
CA PRO A 107 -26.10 -4.11 -9.39
C PRO A 107 -26.89 -3.27 -8.37
N GLN A 108 -28.06 -3.76 -7.95
CA GLN A 108 -28.91 -3.07 -6.96
C GLN A 108 -28.25 -3.00 -5.58
N ALA A 109 -27.60 -4.08 -5.13
CA ALA A 109 -26.87 -4.12 -3.87
C ALA A 109 -25.66 -3.20 -3.90
N MET A 110 -24.95 -3.14 -5.05
CA MET A 110 -23.84 -2.19 -5.25
C MET A 110 -24.34 -0.73 -5.14
N ARG A 111 -25.42 -0.39 -5.85
CA ARG A 111 -26.00 0.98 -5.81
C ARG A 111 -26.47 1.37 -4.41
N ALA A 112 -27.02 0.42 -3.64
CA ALA A 112 -27.47 0.68 -2.27
C ALA A 112 -26.35 1.08 -1.32
N MET A 113 -25.11 0.62 -1.56
CA MET A 113 -23.95 0.89 -0.73
C MET A 113 -23.00 1.97 -1.30
N ALA A 114 -23.17 2.37 -2.56
CA ALA A 114 -22.31 3.35 -3.22
C ALA A 114 -22.44 4.78 -2.66
N ASP A 115 -23.65 5.20 -2.26
CA ASP A 115 -23.88 6.49 -1.60
C ASP A 115 -23.77 6.30 -0.08
N LYS A 116 -22.72 6.86 0.52
CA LYS A 116 -22.43 6.71 1.96
C LYS A 116 -23.55 7.25 2.86
N ALA A 117 -24.20 8.34 2.46
CA ALA A 117 -25.32 8.91 3.22
C ALA A 117 -26.54 7.98 3.19
N ALA A 118 -26.87 7.42 2.02
CA ALA A 118 -27.96 6.44 1.89
C ALA A 118 -27.66 5.14 2.65
N ALA A 119 -26.43 4.62 2.55
CA ALA A 119 -25.99 3.44 3.28
C ALA A 119 -26.09 3.65 4.80
N ARG A 120 -25.63 4.79 5.33
CA ARG A 120 -25.75 5.13 6.75
C ARG A 120 -27.21 5.15 7.23
N ARG A 121 -28.12 5.79 6.48
CA ARG A 121 -29.54 5.82 6.81
C ARG A 121 -30.16 4.43 6.83
N LEU A 122 -29.84 3.60 5.83
CA LEU A 122 -30.30 2.21 5.79
C LEU A 122 -29.79 1.43 7.01
N VAL A 123 -28.50 1.49 7.30
CA VAL A 123 -27.88 0.77 8.43
C VAL A 123 -28.45 1.24 9.77
N SER A 124 -28.63 2.56 9.95
CA SER A 124 -29.25 3.13 11.13
C SER A 124 -30.71 2.64 11.32
N SER A 125 -31.46 2.49 10.23
CA SER A 125 -32.84 1.97 10.29
C SER A 125 -32.92 0.50 10.72
N LEU A 126 -31.82 -0.25 10.61
CA LEU A 126 -31.68 -1.61 11.14
C LEU A 126 -31.30 -1.64 12.62
N GLY A 127 -31.15 -0.49 13.28
CA GLY A 127 -30.70 -0.39 14.67
C GLY A 127 -29.20 -0.61 14.86
N ILE A 128 -28.41 -0.63 13.78
CA ILE A 128 -26.97 -0.78 13.84
C ILE A 128 -26.33 0.60 14.06
N PRO A 129 -25.40 0.73 15.02
CA PRO A 129 -24.76 2.01 15.29
C PRO A 129 -23.99 2.54 14.09
N VAL A 130 -24.18 3.82 13.75
CA VAL A 130 -23.39 4.57 12.77
C VAL A 130 -22.61 5.67 13.47
N ILE A 131 -21.49 6.10 12.90
CA ILE A 131 -20.69 7.20 13.48
C ILE A 131 -21.59 8.44 13.57
N PRO A 132 -21.69 9.14 14.72
CA PRO A 132 -22.45 10.39 14.80
C PRO A 132 -21.97 11.37 13.73
N GLY A 133 -22.88 11.88 12.92
CA GLY A 133 -22.50 12.67 11.76
C GLY A 133 -23.67 13.43 11.15
N TYR A 134 -23.37 14.23 10.14
CA TYR A 134 -24.32 15.02 9.35
C TYR A 134 -24.26 14.56 7.88
N ASP A 135 -25.39 14.09 7.37
CA ASP A 135 -25.56 13.55 6.02
C ASP A 135 -26.81 14.09 5.31
N ASP A 136 -27.26 15.30 5.70
CA ASP A 136 -28.44 15.94 5.14
C ASP A 136 -28.17 16.55 3.74
N HIS A 137 -29.29 16.86 3.05
CA HIS A 137 -29.28 17.52 1.73
C HIS A 137 -28.87 19.00 1.78
N LEU A 138 -28.89 19.64 2.95
CA LEU A 138 -28.45 21.01 3.16
C LEU A 138 -26.92 21.06 3.13
N GLN A 139 -26.37 21.46 2.00
CA GLN A 139 -24.93 21.44 1.69
C GLN A 139 -24.27 22.82 1.65
N ARG A 140 -24.98 23.87 2.14
CA ARG A 140 -24.39 25.22 2.29
C ARG A 140 -23.38 25.21 3.44
N ASP A 141 -22.33 25.99 3.30
CA ASP A 141 -21.26 26.04 4.30
C ASP A 141 -21.79 26.43 5.70
N GLU A 142 -22.79 27.32 5.76
CA GLU A 142 -23.45 27.70 7.01
C GLU A 142 -24.14 26.53 7.73
N ASP A 143 -24.76 25.62 6.96
CA ASP A 143 -25.44 24.44 7.49
C ASP A 143 -24.41 23.44 8.01
N LEU A 144 -23.32 23.23 7.24
CA LEU A 144 -22.22 22.35 7.63
C LEU A 144 -21.46 22.89 8.85
N LEU A 145 -21.23 24.21 8.95
CA LEU A 145 -20.60 24.83 10.12
C LEU A 145 -21.47 24.66 11.38
N ARG A 146 -22.78 24.81 11.28
CA ARG A 146 -23.73 24.59 12.41
C ARG A 146 -23.70 23.12 12.83
N ALA A 147 -23.81 22.20 11.87
CA ALA A 147 -23.77 20.78 12.16
C ALA A 147 -22.44 20.35 12.83
N ALA A 148 -21.32 20.92 12.40
CA ALA A 148 -20.03 20.67 13.01
C ALA A 148 -19.94 21.12 14.47
N GLN A 149 -20.55 22.27 14.79
CA GLN A 149 -20.63 22.78 16.18
C GLN A 149 -21.48 21.85 17.08
N GLU A 150 -22.58 21.31 16.53
CA GLU A 150 -23.45 20.38 17.26
C GLU A 150 -22.78 19.00 17.46
N LEU A 151 -22.03 18.53 16.47
CA LEU A 151 -21.26 17.26 16.54
C LEU A 151 -20.10 17.33 17.52
N GLY A 152 -19.49 18.53 17.66
CA GLY A 152 -18.26 18.73 18.42
C GLY A 152 -17.01 18.22 17.72
N PHE A 153 -15.87 18.87 18.03
CA PHE A 153 -14.56 18.56 17.44
C PHE A 153 -13.79 17.52 18.25
N PRO A 154 -12.87 16.74 17.61
CA PRO A 154 -12.53 16.78 16.19
C PRO A 154 -13.57 16.09 15.29
N ILE A 155 -13.68 16.57 14.04
CA ILE A 155 -14.57 15.98 13.02
C ILE A 155 -13.80 15.56 11.78
N MET A 156 -14.34 14.59 11.06
CA MET A 156 -13.86 14.14 9.76
C MET A 156 -14.79 14.68 8.67
N VAL A 157 -14.25 15.45 7.75
CA VAL A 157 -14.94 15.87 6.52
C VAL A 157 -14.67 14.81 5.45
N LYS A 158 -15.72 14.32 4.79
CA LYS A 158 -15.63 13.25 3.76
C LYS A 158 -16.48 13.61 2.54
N ALA A 159 -16.08 13.14 1.36
CA ALA A 159 -16.96 13.12 0.18
C ALA A 159 -18.13 12.15 0.43
N ALA A 160 -19.35 12.52 0.05
CA ALA A 160 -20.53 11.66 0.16
C ALA A 160 -20.47 10.51 -0.86
N ALA A 161 -19.88 10.75 -2.03
CA ALA A 161 -19.62 9.74 -3.06
C ALA A 161 -18.15 9.30 -3.03
N GLY A 162 -17.87 8.05 -3.43
CA GLY A 162 -16.52 7.50 -3.55
C GLY A 162 -16.01 6.78 -2.31
N GLY A 163 -14.78 6.21 -2.43
CA GLY A 163 -14.14 5.36 -1.42
C GLY A 163 -12.61 5.54 -1.39
N GLY A 164 -11.91 4.70 -0.60
CA GLY A 164 -10.45 4.66 -0.58
C GLY A 164 -9.78 5.82 0.16
N GLY A 165 -10.48 6.50 1.07
CA GLY A 165 -9.90 7.57 1.90
C GLY A 165 -9.66 8.91 1.18
N ARG A 166 -10.02 9.05 -0.10
CA ARG A 166 -9.88 10.29 -0.85
C ARG A 166 -10.87 11.36 -0.35
N GLY A 167 -10.41 12.60 -0.32
CA GLY A 167 -11.24 13.74 0.12
C GLY A 167 -11.53 13.76 1.62
N MET A 168 -10.85 12.94 2.43
CA MET A 168 -11.00 12.92 3.88
C MET A 168 -10.08 13.95 4.54
N ARG A 169 -10.63 14.74 5.48
CA ARG A 169 -9.86 15.74 6.23
C ARG A 169 -10.29 15.74 7.69
N LEU A 170 -9.32 15.53 8.57
CA LEU A 170 -9.50 15.72 10.01
C LEU A 170 -9.45 17.22 10.32
N VAL A 171 -10.45 17.71 11.01
CA VAL A 171 -10.58 19.11 11.44
C VAL A 171 -10.62 19.14 12.94
N GLY A 172 -9.61 19.75 13.55
CA GLY A 172 -9.47 19.84 15.01
C GLY A 172 -10.28 20.97 15.65
N ARG A 173 -10.54 22.03 14.91
CA ARG A 173 -11.18 23.27 15.40
C ARG A 173 -12.06 23.91 14.35
N LEU A 174 -13.03 24.70 14.82
CA LEU A 174 -14.01 25.36 13.95
C LEU A 174 -13.38 26.30 12.92
N GLU A 175 -12.30 26.99 13.27
CA GLU A 175 -11.60 27.95 12.40
C GLU A 175 -11.00 27.31 11.16
N GLU A 176 -10.66 26.02 11.23
CA GLU A 176 -10.05 25.24 10.15
C GLU A 176 -11.09 24.72 9.14
N LEU A 177 -12.37 24.64 9.59
CA LEU A 177 -13.43 23.98 8.84
C LEU A 177 -13.73 24.60 7.47
N PRO A 178 -13.83 25.95 7.30
CA PRO A 178 -14.15 26.55 6.01
C PRO A 178 -13.16 26.14 4.90
N GLN A 179 -11.87 26.16 5.20
CA GLN A 179 -10.82 25.77 4.26
C GLN A 179 -10.88 24.26 3.94
N ALA A 180 -11.16 23.43 4.96
CA ALA A 180 -11.31 21.99 4.79
C ALA A 180 -12.52 21.65 3.90
N LEU A 181 -13.67 22.32 4.09
CA LEU A 181 -14.87 22.14 3.27
C LEU A 181 -14.62 22.50 1.81
N GLU A 182 -14.01 23.68 1.56
CA GLU A 182 -13.70 24.13 0.19
C GLU A 182 -12.79 23.14 -0.53
N SER A 183 -11.73 22.72 0.14
CA SER A 183 -10.76 21.78 -0.42
C SER A 183 -11.36 20.38 -0.65
N ALA A 184 -12.12 19.84 0.32
CA ALA A 184 -12.79 18.54 0.19
C ALA A 184 -13.84 18.55 -0.93
N ARG A 185 -14.61 19.63 -1.07
CA ARG A 185 -15.63 19.78 -2.10
C ARG A 185 -15.01 19.81 -3.51
N ARG A 186 -13.91 20.54 -3.70
CA ARG A 186 -13.18 20.57 -4.96
C ARG A 186 -12.68 19.19 -5.36
N GLU A 187 -12.05 18.48 -4.42
CA GLU A 187 -11.53 17.14 -4.66
C GLU A 187 -12.66 16.15 -4.97
N ALA A 188 -13.75 16.17 -4.20
CA ALA A 188 -14.92 15.32 -4.42
C ALA A 188 -15.55 15.57 -5.81
N GLN A 189 -15.72 16.83 -6.19
CA GLN A 189 -16.26 17.20 -7.50
C GLN A 189 -15.33 16.74 -8.65
N GLY A 190 -14.02 16.88 -8.49
CA GLY A 190 -13.04 16.46 -9.49
C GLY A 190 -12.93 14.94 -9.64
N ALA A 191 -12.92 14.22 -8.52
CA ALA A 191 -12.71 12.76 -8.50
C ALA A 191 -13.98 11.95 -8.78
N PHE A 192 -15.15 12.43 -8.32
CA PHE A 192 -16.40 11.66 -8.33
C PHE A 192 -17.55 12.34 -9.07
N GLY A 193 -17.37 13.58 -9.52
CA GLY A 193 -18.45 14.37 -10.15
C GLY A 193 -19.54 14.84 -9.18
N ASP A 194 -19.35 14.62 -7.86
CA ASP A 194 -20.31 14.97 -6.79
C ASP A 194 -19.60 15.70 -5.66
N GLY A 195 -19.91 16.99 -5.47
CA GLY A 195 -19.30 17.83 -4.45
C GLY A 195 -19.99 17.78 -3.07
N ARG A 196 -20.95 16.86 -2.85
CA ARG A 196 -21.59 16.70 -1.53
C ARG A 196 -20.60 16.19 -0.51
N LEU A 197 -20.69 16.76 0.71
CA LEU A 197 -19.83 16.41 1.85
C LEU A 197 -20.65 15.77 2.98
N LEU A 198 -19.98 14.91 3.71
CA LEU A 198 -20.43 14.25 4.92
C LEU A 198 -19.53 14.71 6.07
N LEU A 199 -20.10 15.04 7.20
CA LEU A 199 -19.36 15.31 8.43
C LEU A 199 -19.57 14.16 9.41
N GLU A 200 -18.49 13.66 10.00
CA GLU A 200 -18.55 12.62 11.02
C GLU A 200 -17.68 13.01 12.22
N ARG A 201 -18.11 12.63 13.41
CA ARG A 201 -17.29 12.75 14.60
C ARG A 201 -16.04 11.87 14.45
N ALA A 202 -14.86 12.43 14.64
CA ALA A 202 -13.65 11.64 14.66
C ALA A 202 -13.56 10.82 15.96
N ILE A 203 -13.31 9.52 15.84
CA ILE A 203 -13.16 8.61 16.96
C ILE A 203 -11.66 8.40 17.17
N ALA A 204 -11.09 9.10 18.15
CA ALA A 204 -9.67 8.99 18.48
C ALA A 204 -9.33 7.58 19.00
N GLY A 205 -8.17 7.07 18.63
CA GLY A 205 -7.69 5.75 19.06
C GLY A 205 -8.60 4.60 18.63
N ALA A 206 -9.37 4.78 17.55
CA ALA A 206 -10.24 3.74 17.01
C ALA A 206 -9.45 2.63 16.37
N ARG A 207 -10.08 1.45 16.30
CA ARG A 207 -9.63 0.32 15.51
C ARG A 207 -10.51 0.14 14.28
N HIS A 208 -9.91 -0.27 13.19
CA HIS A 208 -10.61 -0.62 11.96
C HIS A 208 -10.81 -2.14 11.93
N ILE A 209 -12.03 -2.57 12.24
CA ILE A 209 -12.43 -3.97 12.24
C ILE A 209 -13.40 -4.18 11.09
N GLU A 210 -13.22 -5.25 10.36
CA GLU A 210 -14.09 -5.56 9.22
C GLU A 210 -14.54 -7.02 9.26
N VAL A 211 -15.72 -7.28 8.76
CA VAL A 211 -16.34 -8.61 8.76
C VAL A 211 -16.53 -9.12 7.34
N GLN A 212 -15.93 -10.27 7.04
CA GLN A 212 -16.15 -10.96 5.77
C GLN A 212 -17.51 -11.58 5.74
N ILE A 213 -18.34 -11.26 4.75
CA ILE A 213 -19.63 -11.90 4.51
C ILE A 213 -19.62 -12.77 3.25
N ALA A 214 -20.49 -13.78 3.25
CA ALA A 214 -20.79 -14.61 2.10
C ALA A 214 -22.32 -14.81 2.02
N ALA A 215 -22.89 -14.65 0.82
CA ALA A 215 -24.31 -14.79 0.58
C ALA A 215 -24.57 -15.52 -0.74
N ASP A 216 -25.49 -16.49 -0.76
CA ASP A 216 -25.88 -17.22 -1.95
C ASP A 216 -27.19 -16.72 -2.57
N ALA A 217 -27.62 -17.37 -3.65
CA ALA A 217 -28.90 -17.09 -4.31
C ALA A 217 -30.10 -17.73 -3.61
N HIS A 218 -29.88 -18.57 -2.59
CA HIS A 218 -30.89 -19.34 -1.88
C HIS A 218 -31.35 -18.68 -0.57
N GLY A 219 -30.75 -17.49 -0.25
CA GLY A 219 -31.08 -16.71 0.94
C GLY A 219 -30.22 -17.01 2.15
N HIS A 220 -29.19 -17.85 2.02
CA HIS A 220 -28.22 -18.06 3.08
C HIS A 220 -27.23 -16.91 3.11
N VAL A 221 -27.02 -16.35 4.28
CA VAL A 221 -26.04 -15.26 4.54
C VAL A 221 -25.29 -15.60 5.82
N ILE A 222 -23.98 -15.72 5.71
CA ILE A 222 -23.07 -16.02 6.82
C ILE A 222 -21.94 -15.00 6.88
N HIS A 223 -21.27 -14.92 8.03
CA HIS A 223 -19.99 -14.23 8.15
C HIS A 223 -18.84 -15.23 8.32
N LEU A 224 -17.66 -14.90 7.85
CA LEU A 224 -16.46 -15.73 7.91
C LEU A 224 -15.42 -15.22 8.92
N GLY A 225 -15.87 -14.51 9.94
CA GLY A 225 -15.03 -13.86 10.95
C GLY A 225 -14.64 -12.45 10.57
N GLU A 226 -13.89 -11.85 11.48
CA GLU A 226 -13.38 -10.49 11.35
C GLU A 226 -11.88 -10.46 11.01
N ARG A 227 -11.47 -9.29 10.50
CA ARG A 227 -10.07 -8.88 10.31
C ARG A 227 -9.83 -7.57 11.05
N ASP A 228 -8.63 -7.40 11.57
CA ASP A 228 -8.15 -6.13 12.09
C ASP A 228 -7.25 -5.46 11.04
N CYS A 229 -7.65 -4.27 10.61
CA CYS A 229 -6.98 -3.48 9.59
C CYS A 229 -6.55 -2.12 10.15
N SER A 230 -6.26 -2.06 11.44
CA SER A 230 -5.96 -0.80 12.14
C SER A 230 -4.59 -0.22 11.76
N LEU A 231 -3.62 -1.05 11.35
CA LEU A 231 -2.34 -0.54 10.89
C LEU A 231 -2.47 0.07 9.49
N GLN A 232 -2.62 1.37 9.47
CA GLN A 232 -2.88 2.16 8.28
C GLN A 232 -1.92 3.34 8.19
N ARG A 233 -1.70 3.85 6.98
CA ARG A 233 -1.11 5.15 6.73
C ARG A 233 -2.03 5.96 5.82
N ARG A 234 -2.35 7.19 6.18
CA ARG A 234 -3.26 8.04 5.38
C ARG A 234 -4.52 7.27 4.92
N HIS A 235 -5.12 6.48 5.83
CA HIS A 235 -6.29 5.62 5.58
C HIS A 235 -6.06 4.47 4.57
N GLN A 236 -4.82 4.14 4.24
CA GLN A 236 -4.46 2.96 3.46
C GLN A 236 -3.93 1.86 4.38
N LYS A 237 -4.53 0.70 4.32
CA LYS A 237 -4.15 -0.48 5.10
C LYS A 237 -2.74 -0.94 4.68
N VAL A 238 -1.92 -1.34 5.64
CA VAL A 238 -0.52 -1.75 5.44
C VAL A 238 -0.25 -3.14 5.99
N MET A 239 -0.87 -3.45 7.15
CA MET A 239 -0.84 -4.77 7.76
C MET A 239 -2.24 -5.10 8.27
N GLU A 240 -2.65 -6.32 8.03
CA GLU A 240 -3.94 -6.86 8.44
C GLU A 240 -3.73 -8.20 9.17
N GLU A 241 -4.60 -8.50 10.12
CA GLU A 241 -4.56 -9.76 10.86
C GLU A 241 -5.96 -10.35 11.10
N ALA A 242 -6.04 -11.66 11.21
CA ALA A 242 -7.24 -12.40 11.57
C ALA A 242 -6.90 -13.58 12.49
N PRO A 243 -7.70 -13.79 13.56
CA PRO A 243 -8.74 -12.89 14.07
C PRO A 243 -8.14 -11.62 14.71
N SER A 244 -8.95 -10.59 14.97
CA SER A 244 -8.49 -9.38 15.65
C SER A 244 -8.08 -9.68 17.10
N PRO A 245 -6.90 -9.19 17.57
CA PRO A 245 -6.50 -9.35 18.98
C PRO A 245 -7.35 -8.53 19.96
N SER A 246 -8.16 -7.61 19.46
CA SER A 246 -9.00 -6.70 20.27
C SER A 246 -10.47 -7.13 20.33
N VAL A 247 -10.86 -8.16 19.58
CA VAL A 247 -12.25 -8.58 19.46
C VAL A 247 -12.45 -9.87 20.26
N ASP A 248 -13.19 -9.76 21.37
CA ASP A 248 -13.66 -10.92 22.11
C ASP A 248 -14.83 -11.62 21.39
N GLU A 249 -15.24 -12.78 21.93
CA GLU A 249 -16.29 -13.59 21.30
C GLU A 249 -17.65 -12.87 21.28
N GLY A 250 -17.96 -12.08 22.31
CA GLY A 250 -19.19 -11.30 22.40
C GLY A 250 -19.25 -10.19 21.36
N LEU A 251 -18.14 -9.47 21.16
CA LEU A 251 -18.04 -8.43 20.14
C LEU A 251 -18.03 -9.04 18.72
N ARG A 252 -17.33 -10.16 18.52
CA ARG A 252 -17.33 -10.92 17.25
C ARG A 252 -18.74 -11.31 16.83
N HIS A 253 -19.52 -11.84 17.76
CA HIS A 253 -20.91 -12.20 17.50
C HIS A 253 -21.75 -10.99 17.09
N ARG A 254 -21.68 -9.88 17.84
CA ARG A 254 -22.43 -8.65 17.52
C ARG A 254 -22.04 -8.06 16.16
N LEU A 255 -20.74 -8.02 15.84
CA LEU A 255 -20.24 -7.56 14.54
C LEU A 255 -20.72 -8.45 13.40
N GLY A 256 -20.68 -9.78 13.59
CA GLY A 256 -21.16 -10.75 12.62
C GLY A 256 -22.66 -10.64 12.37
N GLU A 257 -23.49 -10.49 13.42
CA GLU A 257 -24.93 -10.26 13.30
C GLU A 257 -25.24 -8.96 12.55
N ALA A 258 -24.55 -7.86 12.90
CA ALA A 258 -24.72 -6.59 12.21
C ALA A 258 -24.37 -6.69 10.72
N ALA A 259 -23.23 -7.31 10.38
CA ALA A 259 -22.79 -7.47 9.00
C ALA A 259 -23.76 -8.33 8.17
N THR A 260 -24.22 -9.45 8.72
CA THR A 260 -25.20 -10.32 8.03
C THR A 260 -26.57 -9.68 7.91
N ALA A 261 -27.02 -8.88 8.89
CA ALA A 261 -28.26 -8.11 8.82
C ALA A 261 -28.23 -7.07 7.69
N ILE A 262 -27.12 -6.33 7.54
CA ILE A 262 -26.93 -5.38 6.43
C ILE A 262 -26.99 -6.12 5.09
N ALA A 263 -26.26 -7.23 4.95
CA ALA A 263 -26.25 -8.01 3.72
C ALA A 263 -27.63 -8.53 3.31
N ARG A 264 -28.41 -9.03 4.28
CA ARG A 264 -29.81 -9.47 4.03
C ARG A 264 -30.70 -8.31 3.60
N ALA A 265 -30.58 -7.14 4.24
CA ALA A 265 -31.42 -5.97 3.96
C ALA A 265 -31.27 -5.46 2.52
N ILE A 266 -30.09 -5.60 1.91
CA ILE A 266 -29.83 -5.16 0.53
C ILE A 266 -29.92 -6.29 -0.50
N GLY A 267 -30.32 -7.49 -0.10
CA GLY A 267 -30.38 -8.66 -0.99
C GLY A 267 -29.00 -9.01 -1.56
N TYR A 268 -27.95 -8.92 -0.74
CA TYR A 268 -26.57 -9.16 -1.15
C TYR A 268 -26.37 -10.60 -1.63
N ARG A 269 -25.50 -10.76 -2.62
CA ARG A 269 -25.03 -12.08 -3.10
C ARG A 269 -23.53 -12.01 -3.35
N ASN A 270 -22.87 -13.14 -3.28
CA ASN A 270 -21.44 -13.30 -3.41
C ASN A 270 -20.69 -12.84 -2.14
N LEU A 271 -19.40 -12.58 -2.23
CA LEU A 271 -18.59 -12.16 -1.11
C LEU A 271 -18.52 -10.65 -1.01
N GLY A 272 -18.55 -10.13 0.20
CA GLY A 272 -18.38 -8.71 0.52
C GLY A 272 -17.84 -8.54 1.92
N THR A 273 -17.56 -7.29 2.28
CA THR A 273 -16.98 -6.95 3.59
C THR A 273 -17.69 -5.75 4.16
N VAL A 274 -18.10 -5.85 5.43
CA VAL A 274 -18.66 -4.72 6.18
C VAL A 274 -17.58 -4.20 7.13
N GLU A 275 -17.26 -2.93 7.00
CA GLU A 275 -16.23 -2.25 7.80
C GLU A 275 -16.83 -1.48 8.97
N PHE A 276 -16.17 -1.56 10.12
CA PHE A 276 -16.57 -0.92 11.36
C PHE A 276 -15.38 -0.19 12.00
N LEU A 277 -15.65 0.92 12.67
CA LEU A 277 -14.75 1.48 13.67
C LEU A 277 -15.15 0.98 15.06
N VAL A 278 -14.15 0.50 15.82
CA VAL A 278 -14.34 0.06 17.20
C VAL A 278 -13.56 1.01 18.11
N ASP A 279 -14.24 1.61 19.09
CA ASP A 279 -13.60 2.50 20.05
C ASP A 279 -12.95 1.73 21.22
N SER A 280 -12.24 2.46 22.09
CA SER A 280 -11.57 1.89 23.26
C SER A 280 -12.49 1.25 24.30
N GLN A 281 -13.82 1.47 24.19
CA GLN A 281 -14.84 0.88 25.07
C GLN A 281 -15.52 -0.36 24.45
N GLY A 282 -15.07 -0.80 23.25
CA GLY A 282 -15.66 -1.91 22.53
C GLY A 282 -17.02 -1.59 21.90
N ARG A 283 -17.35 -0.30 21.73
CA ARG A 283 -18.51 0.13 20.93
C ARG A 283 -18.08 0.16 19.47
N PHE A 284 -18.91 -0.39 18.60
CA PHE A 284 -18.64 -0.40 17.16
C PHE A 284 -19.61 0.51 16.41
N TYR A 285 -19.14 1.03 15.28
CA TYR A 285 -19.90 1.91 14.40
C TYR A 285 -19.66 1.49 12.96
N PHE A 286 -20.73 1.36 12.19
CA PHE A 286 -20.64 1.10 10.75
C PHE A 286 -19.85 2.21 10.05
N LEU A 287 -18.89 1.82 9.22
CA LEU A 287 -18.08 2.74 8.41
C LEU A 287 -18.53 2.70 6.94
N GLU A 288 -18.41 1.55 6.31
CA GLU A 288 -18.83 1.31 4.91
C GLU A 288 -18.96 -0.19 4.63
N MET A 289 -19.50 -0.52 3.46
CA MET A 289 -19.53 -1.88 2.96
C MET A 289 -18.86 -1.94 1.59
N ASN A 290 -17.84 -2.78 1.47
CA ASN A 290 -17.17 -3.06 0.22
C ASN A 290 -17.87 -4.24 -0.47
N THR A 291 -18.47 -3.94 -1.64
CA THR A 291 -19.32 -4.90 -2.37
C THR A 291 -18.49 -5.75 -3.34
N ARG A 292 -17.34 -6.22 -2.89
CA ARG A 292 -16.34 -6.98 -3.65
C ARG A 292 -15.46 -7.83 -2.74
N LEU A 293 -14.57 -8.62 -3.33
CA LEU A 293 -13.47 -9.24 -2.61
C LEU A 293 -12.51 -8.15 -2.08
N GLN A 294 -12.00 -8.31 -0.86
CA GLN A 294 -11.02 -7.40 -0.27
C GLN A 294 -9.58 -7.82 -0.61
N VAL A 295 -8.65 -6.86 -0.54
CA VAL A 295 -7.21 -7.11 -0.72
C VAL A 295 -6.74 -8.15 0.29
N GLU A 296 -7.12 -7.96 1.54
CA GLU A 296 -6.76 -8.71 2.74
C GLU A 296 -7.56 -10.01 2.96
N HIS A 297 -8.29 -10.49 1.94
CA HIS A 297 -9.05 -11.74 2.02
C HIS A 297 -8.18 -12.95 2.42
N GLY A 298 -6.88 -12.88 2.12
CA GLY A 298 -5.96 -13.97 2.34
C GLY A 298 -5.79 -14.36 3.81
N VAL A 299 -5.89 -13.43 4.78
CA VAL A 299 -5.82 -13.79 6.20
C VAL A 299 -7.06 -14.59 6.63
N THR A 300 -8.25 -14.27 6.11
CA THR A 300 -9.47 -15.08 6.33
C THR A 300 -9.30 -16.48 5.76
N GLU A 301 -8.74 -16.61 4.55
CA GLU A 301 -8.47 -17.92 3.95
C GLU A 301 -7.53 -18.77 4.81
N MET A 302 -6.45 -18.15 5.33
CA MET A 302 -5.45 -18.88 6.14
C MET A 302 -6.01 -19.37 7.47
N VAL A 303 -6.94 -18.64 8.10
CA VAL A 303 -7.51 -19.05 9.39
C VAL A 303 -8.74 -19.95 9.26
N THR A 304 -9.43 -19.91 8.11
CA THR A 304 -10.64 -20.74 7.87
C THR A 304 -10.35 -21.98 7.03
N GLY A 305 -9.28 -21.95 6.23
CA GLY A 305 -8.98 -23.01 5.25
C GLY A 305 -9.84 -22.97 3.99
N LEU A 306 -10.60 -21.89 3.77
CA LEU A 306 -11.46 -21.70 2.60
C LEU A 306 -10.71 -20.97 1.47
N ASP A 307 -11.00 -21.31 0.22
CA ASP A 307 -10.62 -20.48 -0.94
C ASP A 307 -11.79 -19.56 -1.29
N LEU A 308 -11.65 -18.27 -0.97
CA LEU A 308 -12.73 -17.29 -1.16
C LEU A 308 -13.00 -17.02 -2.66
N VAL A 309 -12.00 -17.10 -3.52
CA VAL A 309 -12.20 -16.96 -4.98
C VAL A 309 -12.97 -18.16 -5.53
N ALA A 310 -12.66 -19.38 -5.07
CA ALA A 310 -13.42 -20.58 -5.45
C ALA A 310 -14.87 -20.46 -4.99
N MET A 311 -15.10 -19.96 -3.78
CA MET A 311 -16.45 -19.70 -3.25
C MET A 311 -17.20 -18.66 -4.11
N GLN A 312 -16.54 -17.56 -4.52
CA GLN A 312 -17.16 -16.58 -5.41
C GLN A 312 -17.63 -17.19 -6.74
N LEU A 313 -16.78 -18.03 -7.34
CA LEU A 313 -17.10 -18.71 -8.60
C LEU A 313 -18.26 -19.71 -8.43
N ALA A 314 -18.29 -20.48 -7.34
CA ALA A 314 -19.37 -21.41 -7.03
C ALA A 314 -20.71 -20.69 -6.82
N ILE A 315 -20.73 -19.63 -6.02
CA ILE A 315 -21.95 -18.81 -5.81
C ILE A 315 -22.42 -18.21 -7.15
N ALA A 316 -21.52 -17.75 -7.98
CA ALA A 316 -21.84 -17.16 -9.27
C ALA A 316 -22.44 -18.17 -10.26
N THR A 317 -22.17 -19.47 -10.12
CA THR A 317 -22.86 -20.54 -10.88
C THR A 317 -24.23 -20.92 -10.30
N GLY A 318 -24.65 -20.33 -9.17
CA GLY A 318 -25.89 -20.62 -8.47
C GLY A 318 -25.80 -21.75 -7.44
N GLU A 319 -24.58 -22.20 -7.11
CA GLU A 319 -24.39 -23.19 -6.05
C GLU A 319 -24.67 -22.56 -4.67
N PRO A 320 -25.22 -23.33 -3.70
CA PRO A 320 -25.40 -22.86 -2.33
C PRO A 320 -24.03 -22.66 -1.63
N LEU A 321 -24.04 -21.94 -0.52
CA LEU A 321 -22.85 -21.83 0.33
C LEU A 321 -22.40 -23.22 0.79
N PRO A 322 -21.07 -23.49 0.82
CA PRO A 322 -20.54 -24.82 1.14
C PRO A 322 -20.61 -25.16 2.64
N LEU A 323 -21.02 -24.21 3.49
CA LEU A 323 -21.09 -24.37 4.95
C LEU A 323 -22.21 -23.51 5.53
N HIS A 324 -22.69 -23.90 6.72
CA HIS A 324 -23.54 -23.06 7.57
C HIS A 324 -22.72 -22.29 8.59
N GLN A 325 -23.32 -21.28 9.25
CA GLN A 325 -22.60 -20.43 10.21
C GLN A 325 -21.97 -21.22 11.36
N GLU A 326 -22.66 -22.24 11.85
CA GLU A 326 -22.21 -23.11 12.94
C GLU A 326 -21.05 -24.04 12.56
N ASP A 327 -20.80 -24.24 11.26
CA ASP A 327 -19.69 -25.04 10.76
C ASP A 327 -18.38 -24.26 10.65
N LEU A 328 -18.46 -22.94 10.68
CA LEU A 328 -17.26 -22.08 10.60
C LEU A 328 -16.30 -22.37 11.76
N ARG A 329 -15.05 -22.59 11.43
CA ARG A 329 -13.97 -22.77 12.39
C ARG A 329 -12.81 -21.86 12.05
N ILE A 330 -12.51 -20.94 12.95
CA ILE A 330 -11.30 -20.09 12.87
C ILE A 330 -10.19 -20.82 13.62
N ARG A 331 -9.03 -21.04 12.97
CA ARG A 331 -7.90 -21.78 13.51
C ARG A 331 -6.62 -20.97 13.43
N GLY A 332 -5.94 -20.82 14.56
CA GLY A 332 -4.68 -20.09 14.64
C GLY A 332 -4.87 -18.60 14.38
N HIS A 333 -3.83 -18.00 13.84
CA HIS A 333 -3.76 -16.57 13.57
C HIS A 333 -2.99 -16.31 12.27
N ALA A 334 -3.46 -15.40 11.43
CA ALA A 334 -2.79 -15.02 10.19
C ALA A 334 -2.53 -13.50 10.16
N ILE A 335 -1.40 -13.13 9.60
CA ILE A 335 -1.00 -11.73 9.39
C ILE A 335 -0.67 -11.57 7.90
N GLU A 336 -1.15 -10.50 7.29
CA GLU A 336 -0.79 -10.06 5.94
C GLU A 336 -0.01 -8.75 6.04
N CYS A 337 1.04 -8.60 5.22
CA CYS A 337 1.72 -7.32 5.02
C CYS A 337 1.73 -6.99 3.52
N ARG A 338 1.37 -5.75 3.19
CA ARG A 338 1.34 -5.25 1.82
C ARG A 338 2.67 -4.63 1.45
N ILE A 339 3.31 -5.16 0.41
CA ILE A 339 4.57 -4.65 -0.12
C ILE A 339 4.25 -3.67 -1.26
N TYR A 340 4.54 -2.40 -1.01
CA TYR A 340 4.30 -1.30 -1.95
C TYR A 340 5.61 -0.74 -2.51
N ALA A 341 5.58 -0.29 -3.77
CA ALA A 341 6.63 0.52 -4.38
C ALA A 341 6.50 1.97 -3.91
N GLU A 342 7.05 2.27 -2.73
CA GLU A 342 6.90 3.55 -2.03
C GLU A 342 8.14 3.90 -1.22
N ASP A 343 8.33 5.19 -0.98
CA ASP A 343 9.44 5.74 -0.21
C ASP A 343 8.95 6.25 1.17
N PRO A 344 9.14 5.46 2.24
CA PRO A 344 8.67 5.85 3.57
C PRO A 344 9.30 7.13 4.11
N LEU A 345 10.58 7.40 3.79
CA LEU A 345 11.29 8.60 4.24
C LEU A 345 10.79 9.88 3.56
N ARG A 346 10.15 9.74 2.40
CA ARG A 346 9.56 10.84 1.65
C ARG A 346 8.04 10.83 1.70
N GLY A 347 7.47 10.52 2.87
CA GLY A 347 6.03 10.50 3.08
C GLY A 347 5.30 9.45 2.25
N PHE A 348 5.93 8.30 1.99
CA PHE A 348 5.39 7.20 1.19
C PHE A 348 5.03 7.61 -0.25
N LEU A 349 5.86 8.46 -0.86
CA LEU A 349 5.71 8.77 -2.29
C LEU A 349 5.85 7.50 -3.13
N PRO A 350 4.96 7.27 -4.10
CA PRO A 350 5.04 6.10 -4.97
C PRO A 350 6.28 6.14 -5.84
N ARG A 351 6.82 4.96 -6.15
CA ARG A 351 8.02 4.77 -6.94
C ARG A 351 7.77 3.85 -8.12
N SER A 352 8.15 4.28 -9.31
CA SER A 352 8.16 3.45 -10.51
C SER A 352 9.58 3.08 -10.90
N GLY A 353 9.74 2.06 -11.72
CA GLY A 353 11.04 1.61 -12.19
C GLY A 353 11.11 0.11 -12.41
N ARG A 354 12.30 -0.39 -12.74
CA ARG A 354 12.52 -1.79 -13.05
C ARG A 354 12.94 -2.58 -11.82
N ILE A 355 12.30 -3.72 -11.60
CA ILE A 355 12.68 -4.68 -10.56
C ILE A 355 13.97 -5.39 -10.98
N HIS A 356 15.04 -5.22 -10.23
CA HIS A 356 16.32 -5.86 -10.51
C HIS A 356 16.51 -7.18 -9.76
N VAL A 357 15.96 -7.26 -8.54
CA VAL A 357 15.99 -8.46 -7.71
C VAL A 357 14.59 -8.69 -7.14
N PHE A 358 14.09 -9.89 -7.26
CA PHE A 358 12.83 -10.30 -6.62
C PHE A 358 12.90 -11.76 -6.18
N ARG A 359 13.09 -11.97 -4.88
CA ARG A 359 13.19 -13.31 -4.26
C ARG A 359 12.36 -13.34 -2.98
N PRO A 360 11.08 -13.71 -3.08
CA PRO A 360 10.26 -13.95 -1.90
C PRO A 360 10.74 -15.20 -1.17
N PRO A 361 10.83 -15.19 0.17
CA PRO A 361 11.27 -16.35 0.93
C PRO A 361 10.24 -17.48 0.85
N GLN A 362 10.73 -18.72 0.81
CA GLN A 362 9.89 -19.91 0.88
C GLN A 362 9.90 -20.45 2.31
N GLY A 363 8.73 -20.77 2.87
CA GLY A 363 8.62 -21.29 4.22
C GLY A 363 7.27 -21.94 4.49
N GLU A 364 7.22 -22.84 5.47
CA GLU A 364 5.97 -23.44 5.90
C GLU A 364 5.04 -22.38 6.51
N ASN A 365 3.77 -22.39 6.09
CA ASN A 365 2.75 -21.43 6.50
C ASN A 365 3.07 -19.97 6.13
N ILE A 366 3.88 -19.76 5.09
CA ILE A 366 4.10 -18.48 4.42
C ILE A 366 3.53 -18.56 3.02
N ARG A 367 2.72 -17.58 2.67
CA ARG A 367 2.10 -17.43 1.34
C ARG A 367 2.49 -16.09 0.73
N HIS A 368 2.67 -16.07 -0.59
CA HIS A 368 2.89 -14.86 -1.37
C HIS A 368 1.85 -14.75 -2.46
N ASP A 369 1.14 -13.62 -2.49
CA ASP A 369 0.32 -13.22 -3.62
C ASP A 369 1.07 -12.10 -4.34
N VAL A 370 1.59 -12.37 -5.53
CA VAL A 370 2.54 -11.51 -6.22
C VAL A 370 2.03 -11.06 -7.58
N GLY A 371 2.30 -9.81 -7.93
CA GLY A 371 2.00 -9.23 -9.25
C GLY A 371 3.23 -8.90 -10.08
N ILE A 372 4.43 -9.17 -9.56
CA ILE A 372 5.73 -8.81 -10.15
C ILE A 372 6.67 -10.02 -10.27
N TYR A 373 7.73 -9.82 -11.04
CA TYR A 373 8.86 -10.75 -11.16
C TYR A 373 10.15 -9.99 -11.48
N GLU A 374 11.30 -10.64 -11.37
CA GLU A 374 12.60 -10.02 -11.65
C GLU A 374 12.70 -9.61 -13.11
N GLY A 375 12.97 -8.33 -13.37
CA GLY A 375 13.06 -7.72 -14.69
C GLY A 375 11.81 -6.95 -15.14
N VAL A 376 10.67 -7.06 -14.44
CA VAL A 376 9.44 -6.32 -14.81
C VAL A 376 9.56 -4.83 -14.49
N GLU A 377 8.87 -4.01 -15.27
CA GLU A 377 8.72 -2.57 -15.06
C GLU A 377 7.51 -2.28 -14.17
N VAL A 378 7.69 -1.53 -13.09
CA VAL A 378 6.62 -0.99 -12.25
C VAL A 378 6.16 0.33 -12.86
N SER A 379 4.98 0.32 -13.44
CA SER A 379 4.40 1.45 -14.17
C SER A 379 3.89 2.56 -13.23
N PRO A 380 4.03 3.84 -13.57
CA PRO A 380 3.44 4.94 -12.81
C PRO A 380 1.92 5.10 -12.98
N TYR A 381 1.29 4.34 -13.87
CA TYR A 381 -0.14 4.49 -14.21
C TYR A 381 -1.09 3.80 -13.23
N TYR A 382 -0.60 2.86 -12.41
CA TYR A 382 -1.46 1.99 -11.61
C TYR A 382 -1.07 2.03 -10.13
N ASP A 383 -1.77 1.24 -9.32
CA ASP A 383 -1.52 1.11 -7.89
C ASP A 383 -0.08 0.61 -7.61
N PRO A 384 0.60 1.15 -6.58
CA PRO A 384 1.96 0.74 -6.22
C PRO A 384 2.07 -0.63 -5.55
N LEU A 385 0.97 -1.37 -5.33
CA LEU A 385 0.99 -2.69 -4.70
C LEU A 385 1.74 -3.70 -5.57
N LEU A 386 2.86 -4.21 -5.05
CA LEU A 386 3.71 -5.18 -5.73
C LEU A 386 3.36 -6.62 -5.37
N ALA A 387 3.16 -6.85 -4.08
CA ALA A 387 2.90 -8.17 -3.52
C ALA A 387 2.28 -8.07 -2.13
N LYS A 388 1.72 -9.21 -1.68
CA LYS A 388 1.31 -9.43 -0.30
C LYS A 388 2.07 -10.64 0.24
N VAL A 389 2.56 -10.54 1.45
CA VAL A 389 3.12 -11.67 2.19
C VAL A 389 2.21 -11.98 3.36
N LEU A 390 1.87 -13.25 3.51
CA LEU A 390 1.00 -13.74 4.57
C LEU A 390 1.74 -14.79 5.38
N ALA A 391 1.57 -14.75 6.69
CA ALA A 391 2.13 -15.73 7.61
C ALA A 391 1.04 -16.24 8.57
N TRP A 392 0.95 -17.56 8.74
CA TRP A 392 0.03 -18.19 9.67
C TRP A 392 0.79 -18.83 10.83
N GLY A 393 0.21 -18.81 12.03
CA GLY A 393 0.69 -19.50 13.22
C GLY A 393 -0.46 -20.13 14.00
N SER A 394 -0.15 -21.09 14.89
CA SER A 394 -1.16 -21.66 15.80
C SER A 394 -1.70 -20.62 16.79
N ASP A 395 -0.96 -19.53 16.96
CA ASP A 395 -1.31 -18.35 17.74
C ASP A 395 -0.68 -17.09 17.12
N ARG A 396 -1.05 -15.91 17.63
CA ARG A 396 -0.59 -14.62 17.15
C ARG A 396 0.94 -14.45 17.22
N GLN A 397 1.55 -14.93 18.29
CA GLN A 397 2.99 -14.78 18.48
C GLN A 397 3.78 -15.56 17.43
N GLN A 398 3.36 -16.77 17.11
CA GLN A 398 3.98 -17.56 16.04
C GLN A 398 3.78 -16.91 14.66
N ALA A 399 2.59 -16.34 14.39
CA ALA A 399 2.34 -15.60 13.15
C ALA A 399 3.27 -14.39 13.03
N LEU A 400 3.46 -13.60 14.11
CA LEU A 400 4.39 -12.48 14.16
C LEU A 400 5.85 -12.92 13.93
N ILE A 401 6.30 -13.99 14.58
CA ILE A 401 7.66 -14.53 14.39
C ILE A 401 7.88 -14.95 12.93
N ARG A 402 6.93 -15.66 12.32
CA ARG A 402 7.02 -16.08 10.92
C ARG A 402 6.99 -14.90 9.96
N MET A 403 6.15 -13.90 10.24
CA MET A 403 6.11 -12.67 9.43
C MET A 403 7.42 -11.90 9.53
N ALA A 404 8.01 -11.76 10.72
CA ALA A 404 9.30 -11.13 10.92
C ALA A 404 10.40 -11.87 10.13
N TRP A 405 10.41 -13.19 10.20
CA TRP A 405 11.33 -14.01 9.42
C TRP A 405 11.12 -13.81 7.92
N ALA A 406 9.87 -13.85 7.43
CA ALA A 406 9.57 -13.67 6.02
C ALA A 406 10.03 -12.31 5.51
N LEU A 407 9.71 -11.22 6.22
CA LEU A 407 10.11 -9.87 5.82
C LEU A 407 11.64 -9.70 5.84
N SER A 408 12.35 -10.30 6.80
CA SER A 408 13.82 -10.20 6.88
C SER A 408 14.56 -10.99 5.78
N HIS A 409 13.88 -11.97 5.18
CA HIS A 409 14.42 -12.77 4.07
C HIS A 409 13.87 -12.37 2.70
N TYR A 410 13.00 -11.36 2.65
CA TYR A 410 12.47 -10.83 1.39
C TYR A 410 13.54 -10.02 0.66
N ARG A 411 13.88 -10.39 -0.58
CA ARG A 411 14.86 -9.66 -1.41
C ARG A 411 14.13 -8.98 -2.54
N LEU A 412 14.06 -7.65 -2.45
CA LEU A 412 13.46 -6.78 -3.46
C LEU A 412 14.38 -5.58 -3.67
N ASP A 413 14.82 -5.36 -4.91
CA ASP A 413 15.62 -4.21 -5.31
C ASP A 413 15.27 -3.76 -6.73
N GLY A 414 15.63 -2.52 -7.06
CA GLY A 414 15.32 -1.85 -8.33
C GLY A 414 14.32 -0.71 -8.17
N VAL A 415 13.35 -0.85 -7.27
CA VAL A 415 12.45 0.22 -6.83
C VAL A 415 12.52 0.37 -5.31
N GLN A 416 12.33 1.59 -4.81
CA GLN A 416 12.18 1.81 -3.38
C GLN A 416 10.86 1.19 -2.92
N SER A 417 10.88 0.50 -1.77
CA SER A 417 9.71 -0.18 -1.22
C SER A 417 9.54 0.09 0.27
N ASN A 418 8.38 -0.25 0.80
CA ASN A 418 8.07 -0.13 2.22
C ASN A 418 8.57 -1.32 3.07
N LEU A 419 9.42 -2.21 2.56
CA LEU A 419 9.89 -3.41 3.30
C LEU A 419 10.60 -3.07 4.61
N ALA A 420 11.48 -2.06 4.62
CA ALA A 420 12.17 -1.62 5.83
C ALA A 420 11.17 -1.10 6.88
N PHE A 421 10.16 -0.35 6.43
CA PHE A 421 9.07 0.12 7.29
C PHE A 421 8.26 -1.06 7.88
N LEU A 422 7.87 -2.04 7.07
CA LEU A 422 7.16 -3.22 7.53
C LEU A 422 7.95 -4.00 8.60
N GLN A 423 9.26 -4.19 8.38
CA GLN A 423 10.14 -4.83 9.37
C GLN A 423 10.23 -4.05 10.68
N ALA A 424 10.29 -2.72 10.59
CA ALA A 424 10.42 -1.85 11.76
C ALA A 424 9.10 -1.77 12.54
N VAL A 425 7.98 -1.54 11.86
CA VAL A 425 6.67 -1.39 12.50
C VAL A 425 6.17 -2.70 13.11
N LEU A 426 6.52 -3.86 12.52
CA LEU A 426 6.17 -5.17 13.09
C LEU A 426 6.74 -5.36 14.50
N ARG A 427 7.87 -4.73 14.83
CA ARG A 427 8.51 -4.76 16.16
C ARG A 427 8.00 -3.67 17.10
N HIS A 428 7.21 -2.75 16.61
CA HIS A 428 6.68 -1.69 17.46
C HIS A 428 5.86 -2.26 18.61
N PRO A 429 6.01 -1.77 19.85
CA PRO A 429 5.33 -2.33 21.03
C PRO A 429 3.82 -2.47 20.84
N ALA A 430 3.16 -1.49 20.21
CA ALA A 430 1.73 -1.54 19.94
C ALA A 430 1.34 -2.71 19.02
N VAL A 431 2.17 -3.06 18.02
CA VAL A 431 1.94 -4.21 17.14
C VAL A 431 2.16 -5.51 17.91
N GLN A 432 3.24 -5.59 18.71
CA GLN A 432 3.54 -6.78 19.50
C GLN A 432 2.43 -7.08 20.52
N THR A 433 1.89 -6.06 21.16
CA THR A 433 0.80 -6.21 22.16
C THR A 433 -0.60 -6.27 21.56
N GLY A 434 -0.75 -6.02 20.25
CA GLY A 434 -2.06 -5.95 19.59
C GLY A 434 -2.87 -4.71 19.96
N SER A 435 -2.21 -3.59 20.32
CA SER A 435 -2.85 -2.33 20.71
C SER A 435 -2.80 -1.24 19.61
N VAL A 436 -2.73 -1.66 18.35
CA VAL A 436 -2.68 -0.76 17.19
C VAL A 436 -3.98 0.02 17.02
N THR A 437 -3.87 1.30 16.66
CA THR A 437 -4.98 2.20 16.31
C THR A 437 -4.76 2.81 14.93
N VAL A 438 -5.83 3.33 14.31
CA VAL A 438 -5.79 3.84 12.93
C VAL A 438 -4.87 5.05 12.73
N ASP A 439 -4.54 5.75 13.79
CA ASP A 439 -3.70 6.96 13.83
C ASP A 439 -2.23 6.69 14.22
N MET A 440 -1.89 5.44 14.55
CA MET A 440 -0.57 5.08 15.09
C MET A 440 0.60 5.49 14.18
N VAL A 441 0.49 5.24 12.88
CA VAL A 441 1.61 5.45 11.93
C VAL A 441 1.91 6.94 11.74
N GLU A 442 0.91 7.82 11.85
CA GLU A 442 1.06 9.26 11.69
C GLU A 442 1.94 9.90 12.78
N GLY A 443 2.04 9.23 13.95
CA GLY A 443 2.88 9.67 15.06
C GLY A 443 4.34 9.17 15.03
N LEU A 444 4.74 8.37 14.03
CA LEU A 444 6.08 7.77 13.96
C LEU A 444 7.09 8.70 13.27
N ASP A 445 8.26 8.84 13.89
CA ASP A 445 9.43 9.44 13.23
C ASP A 445 10.10 8.39 12.32
N MET A 446 9.85 8.49 11.02
CA MET A 446 10.35 7.55 10.02
C MET A 446 11.87 7.54 9.92
N ALA A 447 12.55 8.69 10.10
CA ALA A 447 14.00 8.77 10.02
C ALA A 447 14.65 7.94 11.14
N THR A 448 14.18 8.09 12.37
CA THR A 448 14.64 7.29 13.52
C THR A 448 14.22 5.82 13.39
N LEU A 449 13.00 5.56 12.93
CA LEU A 449 12.46 4.20 12.81
C LEU A 449 13.25 3.34 11.82
N LEU A 450 13.69 3.93 10.70
CA LEU A 450 14.37 3.23 9.60
C LEU A 450 15.88 3.31 9.66
N ALA A 451 16.45 4.08 10.58
CA ALA A 451 17.89 4.17 10.74
C ALA A 451 18.53 2.80 10.99
N PRO A 452 19.59 2.42 10.24
CA PRO A 452 20.28 1.17 10.48
C PRO A 452 21.00 1.21 11.83
N PRO A 453 20.86 0.18 12.67
CA PRO A 453 21.55 0.14 13.95
C PRO A 453 23.06 -0.04 13.75
N ALA A 454 23.83 0.29 14.77
CA ALA A 454 25.28 0.18 14.76
C ALA A 454 25.77 -1.23 14.40
N GLU A 455 25.06 -2.25 14.87
CA GLU A 455 25.33 -3.66 14.59
C GLU A 455 25.28 -3.97 13.09
N ALA A 456 24.31 -3.41 12.37
CA ALA A 456 24.19 -3.60 10.93
C ALA A 456 25.36 -2.95 10.17
N LEU A 457 25.78 -1.78 10.61
CA LEU A 457 26.93 -1.06 10.02
C LEU A 457 28.26 -1.77 10.29
N LEU A 458 28.43 -2.32 11.50
CA LEU A 458 29.60 -3.16 11.82
C LEU A 458 29.61 -4.47 11.03
N ALA A 459 28.45 -5.10 10.83
CA ALA A 459 28.34 -6.31 10.01
C ALA A 459 28.59 -6.02 8.52
N LEU A 460 28.13 -4.87 7.99
CA LEU A 460 28.46 -4.40 6.66
C LEU A 460 29.98 -4.21 6.51
N LEU A 461 30.61 -3.52 7.46
CA LEU A 461 32.06 -3.34 7.49
C LEU A 461 32.80 -4.69 7.54
N ALA A 462 32.31 -5.63 8.36
CA ALA A 462 32.86 -6.98 8.46
C ALA A 462 32.80 -7.71 7.11
N ALA A 463 31.65 -7.63 6.43
CA ALA A 463 31.48 -8.26 5.10
C ALA A 463 32.48 -7.74 4.07
N LEU A 464 32.72 -6.43 4.06
CA LEU A 464 33.65 -5.78 3.15
C LEU A 464 35.13 -5.99 3.54
N ALA A 465 35.44 -6.04 4.84
CA ALA A 465 36.80 -6.14 5.36
C ALA A 465 37.35 -7.57 5.36
N THR A 466 36.48 -8.59 5.46
CA THR A 466 36.89 -10.01 5.64
C THR A 466 36.74 -10.87 4.39
N GLY A 467 36.26 -10.31 3.28
CA GLY A 467 36.03 -11.06 2.05
C GLY A 467 34.83 -12.03 2.14
N ALA A 468 33.95 -11.89 3.13
CA ALA A 468 32.75 -12.72 3.32
C ALA A 468 31.85 -12.80 2.09
N LEU A 469 31.89 -11.80 1.22
CA LEU A 469 31.08 -11.70 0.01
C LEU A 469 31.61 -12.52 -1.17
N GLY A 470 32.76 -13.20 -1.01
CA GLY A 470 33.32 -14.10 -2.03
C GLY A 470 33.71 -13.40 -3.33
N PHE A 471 34.05 -12.14 -3.30
CA PHE A 471 34.53 -11.44 -4.50
C PHE A 471 35.83 -12.09 -4.99
N HIS A 472 35.82 -12.59 -6.22
CA HIS A 472 37.00 -13.18 -6.87
C HIS A 472 38.00 -12.14 -7.39
N ASP A 473 37.65 -10.86 -7.34
CA ASP A 473 38.57 -9.78 -7.70
C ASP A 473 39.62 -9.62 -6.59
N PRO A 474 40.93 -9.83 -6.91
CA PRO A 474 42.01 -9.70 -5.92
C PRO A 474 42.06 -8.33 -5.24
N TRP A 475 41.60 -7.29 -5.92
CA TRP A 475 41.55 -5.92 -5.38
C TRP A 475 40.39 -5.72 -4.40
N LEU A 476 39.33 -6.47 -4.53
CA LEU A 476 38.20 -6.52 -3.61
C LEU A 476 38.38 -7.61 -2.54
N ALA A 477 39.01 -8.73 -2.89
CA ALA A 477 39.26 -9.85 -1.97
C ALA A 477 40.33 -9.55 -0.91
N SER A 478 41.29 -8.67 -1.21
CA SER A 478 42.29 -8.23 -0.24
C SER A 478 41.72 -7.29 0.85
N GLY A 479 40.41 -7.04 0.81
CA GLY A 479 39.75 -6.02 1.63
C GLY A 479 40.18 -4.61 1.25
N PRO A 480 39.65 -3.60 1.92
CA PRO A 480 40.03 -2.22 1.63
C PRO A 480 41.45 -1.93 2.18
N TRP A 481 42.43 -2.47 1.50
CA TRP A 481 43.82 -2.18 1.81
C TRP A 481 44.16 -0.75 1.36
N ARG A 482 44.48 0.13 2.33
CA ARG A 482 44.91 1.50 2.05
C ARG A 482 46.07 1.87 2.94
N VAL A 483 46.97 2.72 2.40
CA VAL A 483 48.05 3.33 3.18
C VAL A 483 47.41 4.13 4.32
N GLY A 484 47.72 3.78 5.58
CA GLY A 484 47.17 4.43 6.78
C GLY A 484 45.99 3.72 7.44
N GLY A 485 45.47 2.60 6.88
CA GLY A 485 44.46 1.75 7.52
C GLY A 485 43.07 2.37 7.71
N ARG A 486 42.81 3.55 7.11
CA ARG A 486 41.51 4.23 7.14
C ARG A 486 40.69 3.92 5.90
N ILE A 487 39.40 3.66 6.11
CA ILE A 487 38.42 3.40 5.07
C ILE A 487 37.34 4.48 5.15
N HIS A 488 37.08 5.13 4.02
CA HIS A 488 35.90 5.96 3.83
C HIS A 488 34.96 5.18 2.90
N LEU A 489 33.85 4.74 3.44
CA LEU A 489 32.82 4.00 2.71
C LEU A 489 31.58 4.86 2.60
N VAL A 490 31.09 5.01 1.38
CA VAL A 490 29.83 5.68 1.11
C VAL A 490 28.86 4.66 0.56
N MET A 491 27.71 4.54 1.20
CA MET A 491 26.64 3.61 0.83
C MET A 491 25.30 4.35 0.80
N ASP A 492 24.37 3.88 -0.01
CA ASP A 492 22.98 4.30 0.02
C ASP A 492 22.20 3.30 0.89
N HIS A 493 21.40 3.81 1.82
CA HIS A 493 20.44 3.05 2.61
C HIS A 493 19.10 3.79 2.60
N GLU A 494 18.04 3.13 2.13
CA GLU A 494 16.71 3.71 2.01
C GLU A 494 16.67 5.06 1.24
N GLY A 495 17.57 5.24 0.25
CA GLY A 495 17.67 6.46 -0.54
C GLY A 495 18.48 7.60 0.10
N GLU A 496 19.02 7.38 1.31
CA GLU A 496 19.88 8.30 2.01
C GLU A 496 21.36 7.85 1.94
N GLU A 497 22.27 8.80 1.72
CA GLU A 497 23.70 8.53 1.63
C GLU A 497 24.32 8.45 3.04
N LEU A 498 24.84 7.27 3.38
CA LEU A 498 25.59 7.02 4.63
C LEU A 498 27.08 7.06 4.36
N THR A 499 27.79 7.89 5.09
CA THR A 499 29.25 7.92 5.08
C THR A 499 29.79 7.27 6.34
N LEU A 500 30.57 6.21 6.17
CA LEU A 500 31.19 5.45 7.24
C LEU A 500 32.69 5.64 7.19
N GLU A 501 33.30 5.94 8.33
CA GLU A 501 34.75 5.98 8.48
C GLU A 501 35.19 4.83 9.39
N ALA A 502 36.07 3.98 8.91
CA ALA A 502 36.60 2.88 9.69
C ALA A 502 38.12 2.86 9.67
N GLN A 503 38.71 2.44 10.78
CA GLN A 503 40.16 2.30 10.93
C GLN A 503 40.49 0.92 11.49
N ARG A 504 41.41 0.23 10.82
CA ARG A 504 41.96 -1.03 11.34
C ARG A 504 43.01 -0.74 12.39
N GLU A 505 42.88 -1.36 13.54
CA GLU A 505 43.81 -1.32 14.64
C GLU A 505 44.69 -2.58 14.70
N TRP A 506 45.54 -2.68 15.69
CA TRP A 506 46.34 -3.86 15.98
C TRP A 506 45.46 -5.05 16.40
N GLU A 507 45.93 -6.27 16.21
CA GLU A 507 45.29 -7.53 16.62
C GLU A 507 43.90 -7.76 15.99
N GLY A 508 43.60 -7.17 14.83
CA GLY A 508 42.36 -7.41 14.09
C GLY A 508 41.14 -6.63 14.59
N TRP A 509 41.38 -5.65 15.47
CA TRP A 509 40.34 -4.71 15.88
C TRP A 509 40.07 -3.65 14.81
N TRP A 510 38.85 -3.17 14.78
CA TRP A 510 38.39 -2.09 13.93
C TRP A 510 37.67 -1.04 14.76
N THR A 511 37.88 0.22 14.47
CA THR A 511 37.10 1.33 14.99
C THR A 511 36.25 1.90 13.85
N LEU A 512 34.93 1.93 14.03
CA LEU A 512 33.95 2.54 13.14
C LEU A 512 33.51 3.88 13.75
N ALA A 513 33.65 4.96 13.03
CA ALA A 513 33.15 6.29 13.42
C ALA A 513 31.78 6.53 12.77
N LEU A 514 30.80 6.88 13.62
CA LEU A 514 29.42 7.24 13.26
C LEU A 514 29.15 8.64 13.85
N GLY A 515 29.46 9.69 13.11
CA GLY A 515 29.46 11.05 13.65
C GLY A 515 30.43 11.17 14.84
N GLU A 516 29.93 11.55 16.02
CA GLU A 516 30.74 11.66 17.25
C GLU A 516 30.96 10.33 17.96
N ASN A 517 30.15 9.31 17.67
CA ASN A 517 30.23 7.99 18.29
C ASN A 517 31.30 7.12 17.62
N LYS A 518 32.08 6.41 18.43
CA LYS A 518 33.05 5.42 17.96
C LYS A 518 32.70 4.05 18.51
N LEU A 519 32.60 3.09 17.59
CA LEU A 519 32.36 1.69 17.90
C LEU A 519 33.61 0.88 17.64
N ARG A 520 33.97 -0.01 18.54
CA ARG A 520 35.15 -0.86 18.43
C ARG A 520 34.74 -2.33 18.39
N ALA A 521 35.20 -3.07 17.38
CA ALA A 521 34.87 -4.47 17.21
C ALA A 521 35.99 -5.25 16.52
N ARG A 522 36.07 -6.56 16.81
CA ARG A 522 36.84 -7.52 16.04
C ARG A 522 35.91 -8.15 15.00
N LEU A 523 36.36 -8.20 13.76
CA LEU A 523 35.57 -8.65 12.62
C LEU A 523 36.15 -9.94 12.06
N SER A 524 35.30 -10.95 11.82
CA SER A 524 35.71 -12.23 11.22
C SER A 524 34.62 -12.79 10.30
N SER A 525 35.02 -13.66 9.40
CA SER A 525 34.09 -14.38 8.51
C SER A 525 34.40 -15.89 8.56
N PRO A 526 33.64 -16.65 9.34
CA PRO A 526 33.87 -18.10 9.46
C PRO A 526 33.45 -18.87 8.22
N ARG A 527 32.52 -18.34 7.42
CA ARG A 527 31.99 -18.93 6.16
C ARG A 527 31.62 -17.82 5.18
N PRO A 528 31.64 -18.10 3.87
CA PRO A 528 31.06 -17.18 2.88
C PRO A 528 29.63 -16.80 3.24
N GLY A 529 29.29 -15.51 3.11
CA GLY A 529 27.96 -15.01 3.47
C GLY A 529 27.68 -14.87 4.96
N GLN A 530 28.63 -15.18 5.85
CA GLN A 530 28.48 -15.05 7.28
C GLN A 530 29.59 -14.23 7.89
N VAL A 531 29.25 -13.27 8.74
CA VAL A 531 30.20 -12.47 9.51
C VAL A 531 29.91 -12.56 10.99
N VAL A 532 30.99 -12.52 11.79
CA VAL A 532 30.92 -12.46 13.25
C VAL A 532 31.56 -11.15 13.69
N VAL A 533 30.84 -10.43 14.52
CA VAL A 533 31.25 -9.15 15.11
C VAL A 533 31.35 -9.32 16.61
N GLU A 534 32.57 -9.17 17.13
CA GLU A 534 32.89 -9.22 18.56
C GLU A 534 33.14 -7.80 19.06
N GLY A 535 32.17 -7.19 19.71
CA GLY A 535 32.27 -5.87 20.34
C GLY A 535 32.65 -5.94 21.82
N GLU A 536 32.77 -4.79 22.48
CA GLU A 536 32.97 -4.69 23.91
C GLU A 536 31.72 -5.16 24.66
N GLY A 537 31.66 -6.43 25.03
CA GLY A 537 30.57 -7.02 25.84
C GLY A 537 29.49 -7.77 25.07
N SER A 538 29.53 -7.79 23.72
CA SER A 538 28.58 -8.56 22.91
C SER A 538 29.24 -9.18 21.68
N THR A 539 28.79 -10.37 21.31
CA THR A 539 29.14 -11.04 20.05
C THR A 539 27.86 -11.41 19.31
N TYR A 540 27.79 -11.08 18.03
CA TYR A 540 26.66 -11.46 17.19
C TYR A 540 27.12 -11.92 15.80
N THR A 541 26.25 -12.68 15.17
CA THR A 541 26.45 -13.19 13.82
C THR A 541 25.46 -12.53 12.88
N ALA A 542 25.93 -12.11 11.71
CA ALA A 542 25.08 -11.61 10.63
C ALA A 542 25.26 -12.45 9.38
N GLN A 543 24.17 -12.60 8.61
CA GLN A 543 24.19 -13.11 7.25
C GLN A 543 24.37 -11.95 6.29
N VAL A 544 25.24 -12.11 5.28
CA VAL A 544 25.51 -11.06 4.29
C VAL A 544 25.39 -11.66 2.90
N GLU A 545 24.60 -11.01 2.06
CA GLU A 545 24.34 -11.46 0.71
C GLU A 545 24.50 -10.30 -0.28
N ALA A 546 25.23 -10.54 -1.36
CA ALA A 546 25.37 -9.58 -2.45
C ALA A 546 24.51 -10.03 -3.63
N LEU A 547 23.53 -9.24 -4.03
CA LEU A 547 22.67 -9.49 -5.18
C LEU A 547 22.52 -8.19 -5.99
N GLY A 548 22.90 -8.23 -7.27
CA GLY A 548 22.91 -7.04 -8.10
C GLY A 548 23.84 -5.95 -7.54
N ARG A 549 23.31 -4.78 -7.27
CA ARG A 549 24.05 -3.66 -6.62
C ARG A 549 23.79 -3.58 -5.10
N GLY A 550 22.97 -4.46 -4.56
CA GLY A 550 22.57 -4.49 -3.17
C GLY A 550 23.42 -5.42 -2.32
N LEU A 551 23.69 -4.98 -1.10
CA LEU A 551 24.28 -5.75 0.00
C LEU A 551 23.24 -5.88 1.09
N TRP A 552 22.71 -7.08 1.30
CA TRP A 552 21.78 -7.37 2.39
C TRP A 552 22.56 -7.84 3.61
N VAL A 553 22.33 -7.16 4.72
CA VAL A 553 22.87 -7.53 6.04
C VAL A 553 21.71 -7.96 6.91
N THR A 554 21.63 -9.23 7.24
CA THR A 554 20.57 -9.80 8.08
C THR A 554 21.10 -10.18 9.44
N ILE A 555 20.53 -9.61 10.51
CA ILE A 555 20.88 -9.86 11.91
C ILE A 555 19.60 -10.29 12.64
N GLY A 556 19.56 -11.53 13.12
CA GLY A 556 18.35 -12.08 13.70
C GLY A 556 17.18 -12.07 12.69
N ASP A 557 16.13 -11.34 13.02
CA ASP A 557 14.92 -11.17 12.23
C ASP A 557 14.87 -9.80 11.52
N ARG A 558 15.99 -9.10 11.35
CA ARG A 558 16.10 -7.81 10.66
C ARG A 558 17.04 -7.89 9.49
N SER A 559 16.68 -7.28 8.37
CA SER A 559 17.51 -7.16 7.19
C SER A 559 17.61 -5.71 6.74
N PHE A 560 18.82 -5.31 6.37
CA PHE A 560 19.15 -3.97 5.93
C PHE A 560 19.76 -4.05 4.54
N LEU A 561 19.23 -3.27 3.60
CA LEU A 561 19.75 -3.17 2.24
C LEU A 561 20.64 -1.95 2.13
N PHE A 562 21.91 -2.18 1.83
CA PHE A 562 22.88 -1.13 1.48
C PHE A 562 23.21 -1.25 -0.01
N ARG A 563 23.29 -0.12 -0.71
CA ARG A 563 23.63 -0.08 -2.14
C ARG A 563 24.90 0.72 -2.37
N TRP A 564 25.66 0.31 -3.37
CA TRP A 564 26.71 1.16 -3.88
C TRP A 564 26.11 2.42 -4.50
N PRO A 565 26.63 3.63 -4.18
CA PRO A 565 26.13 4.87 -4.74
C PRO A 565 26.13 4.82 -6.27
N ASP A 566 25.09 5.35 -6.89
CA ASP A 566 25.05 5.47 -8.34
C ASP A 566 25.94 6.63 -8.80
N PRO A 567 27.02 6.37 -9.57
CA PRO A 567 27.89 7.45 -10.06
C PRO A 567 27.14 8.48 -10.91
N ALA A 568 26.15 8.04 -11.71
CA ALA A 568 25.35 8.93 -12.54
C ALA A 568 24.45 9.84 -11.68
N ARG A 569 23.81 9.27 -10.66
CA ARG A 569 23.01 10.04 -9.69
C ARG A 569 23.87 11.01 -8.89
N ARG A 570 25.05 10.60 -8.45
CA ARG A 570 26.02 11.49 -7.77
C ARG A 570 26.50 12.63 -8.66
N ALA A 571 26.84 12.34 -9.91
CA ALA A 571 27.25 13.37 -10.87
C ALA A 571 26.11 14.35 -11.16
N ALA A 572 24.90 13.86 -11.31
CA ALA A 572 23.71 14.69 -11.47
C ALA A 572 23.45 15.58 -10.24
N THR A 573 23.57 15.02 -9.03
CA THR A 573 23.37 15.77 -7.77
C THR A 573 24.50 16.78 -7.53
N ALA A 574 25.74 16.44 -7.84
CA ALA A 574 26.87 17.35 -7.73
C ALA A 574 26.80 18.53 -8.74
N GLY A 575 26.38 18.24 -9.98
CA GLY A 575 26.11 19.27 -10.98
C GLY A 575 24.92 20.16 -10.63
N LEU A 576 23.93 19.61 -9.92
CA LEU A 576 22.76 20.31 -9.41
C LEU A 576 23.07 21.21 -8.21
N LYS A 577 23.96 20.83 -7.29
CA LYS A 577 24.35 21.66 -6.15
C LYS A 577 24.98 23.00 -6.58
N HIS A 578 25.54 23.08 -7.77
CA HIS A 578 26.05 24.33 -8.33
C HIS A 578 25.00 25.14 -9.13
N ARG A 579 23.84 24.54 -9.45
CA ARG A 579 22.72 25.17 -10.15
C ARG A 579 21.42 25.15 -9.36
N LEU A 580 21.48 24.90 -8.06
CA LEU A 580 20.31 24.98 -7.17
C LEU A 580 19.87 26.46 -7.06
N GLY A 581 19.32 26.93 -8.17
CA GLY A 581 18.32 27.94 -8.19
C GLY A 581 17.06 27.43 -7.51
N HIS A 582 16.18 28.30 -7.29
CA HIS A 582 14.91 28.12 -6.60
C HIS A 582 13.85 27.32 -7.41
N ASP A 583 14.28 26.45 -8.36
CA ASP A 583 13.39 25.76 -9.30
C ASP A 583 12.53 24.70 -8.61
N LEU A 584 11.25 24.70 -8.92
CA LEU A 584 10.31 23.65 -8.55
C LEU A 584 10.49 22.45 -9.49
N ARG A 585 10.75 21.27 -8.92
CA ARG A 585 10.96 20.03 -9.68
C ARG A 585 9.94 18.97 -9.33
N ALA A 586 9.67 18.08 -10.27
CA ALA A 586 8.81 16.92 -10.05
C ALA A 586 9.45 15.98 -9.00
N PRO A 587 8.74 15.66 -7.91
CA PRO A 587 9.25 14.77 -6.86
C PRO A 587 9.17 13.29 -7.26
N LEU A 588 8.45 12.98 -8.35
CA LEU A 588 8.17 11.62 -8.82
C LEU A 588 7.75 11.64 -10.30
N ASN A 589 7.75 10.45 -10.92
CA ASN A 589 7.20 10.28 -12.27
C ASN A 589 5.67 10.32 -12.22
N GLY A 590 5.04 11.12 -13.06
CA GLY A 590 3.58 11.23 -13.06
C GLY A 590 3.02 12.13 -14.16
N THR A 591 1.74 12.43 -14.07
CA THR A 591 1.04 13.32 -15.02
C THR A 591 0.66 14.62 -14.31
N VAL A 592 0.97 15.77 -14.89
CA VAL A 592 0.56 17.07 -14.37
C VAL A 592 -0.95 17.21 -14.52
N ILE A 593 -1.68 17.26 -13.41
CA ILE A 593 -3.14 17.47 -13.42
C ILE A 593 -3.46 18.95 -13.50
N ARG A 594 -2.71 19.77 -12.74
CA ARG A 594 -3.01 21.20 -12.64
C ARG A 594 -1.74 22.03 -12.49
N VAL A 595 -1.72 23.18 -13.16
CA VAL A 595 -0.70 24.21 -13.00
C VAL A 595 -1.38 25.44 -12.41
N MET A 596 -1.02 25.79 -11.16
CA MET A 596 -1.61 26.89 -10.41
C MET A 596 -0.78 28.17 -10.48
N ALA A 597 0.44 28.09 -11.01
CA ALA A 597 1.38 29.21 -11.16
C ALA A 597 1.31 29.80 -12.57
N ARG A 598 1.44 31.12 -12.67
CA ARG A 598 1.62 31.85 -13.94
C ARG A 598 2.94 32.59 -13.91
N GLU A 599 3.53 32.79 -15.10
CA GLU A 599 4.75 33.60 -15.23
C GLU A 599 4.49 35.03 -14.70
N GLY A 600 5.38 35.51 -13.83
CA GLY A 600 5.26 36.80 -13.16
C GLY A 600 4.60 36.74 -11.76
N ASP A 601 3.94 35.66 -11.37
CA ASP A 601 3.32 35.54 -10.05
C ASP A 601 4.38 35.60 -8.93
N VAL A 602 4.04 36.26 -7.83
CA VAL A 602 4.83 36.21 -6.57
C VAL A 602 4.27 35.10 -5.70
N VAL A 603 5.12 34.15 -5.34
CA VAL A 603 4.76 32.97 -4.57
C VAL A 603 5.51 32.92 -3.24
N GLN A 604 4.89 32.31 -2.24
CA GLN A 604 5.49 32.08 -0.91
C GLN A 604 6.06 30.66 -0.84
N ALA A 605 7.06 30.46 0.03
CA ALA A 605 7.52 29.12 0.39
C ALA A 605 6.33 28.24 0.83
N HIS A 606 6.33 26.98 0.42
CA HIS A 606 5.26 26.01 0.68
C HIS A 606 3.90 26.28 -0.01
N GLN A 607 3.86 27.29 -0.90
CA GLN A 607 2.67 27.47 -1.75
C GLN A 607 2.64 26.39 -2.83
N VAL A 608 1.49 25.71 -2.99
CA VAL A 608 1.28 24.70 -4.05
C VAL A 608 1.22 25.39 -5.41
N LEU A 609 2.11 25.01 -6.31
CA LEU A 609 2.22 25.57 -7.67
C LEU A 609 1.82 24.60 -8.76
N VAL A 610 2.02 23.29 -8.54
CA VAL A 610 1.69 22.24 -9.50
C VAL A 610 1.10 21.06 -8.74
N ILE A 611 0.12 20.38 -9.34
CA ILE A 611 -0.41 19.12 -8.83
C ILE A 611 -0.06 18.03 -9.85
N ILE A 612 0.59 16.95 -9.38
CA ILE A 612 0.96 15.79 -10.19
C ILE A 612 0.16 14.59 -9.69
N GLU A 613 -0.42 13.82 -10.61
CA GLU A 613 -0.98 12.50 -10.32
C GLU A 613 0.05 11.43 -10.64
N ALA A 614 0.29 10.54 -9.69
CA ALA A 614 1.03 9.31 -9.90
C ALA A 614 0.36 8.17 -9.11
N MET A 615 0.24 7.01 -9.73
CA MET A 615 -0.32 5.80 -9.09
C MET A 615 -1.66 6.07 -8.37
N LYS A 616 -2.55 6.85 -9.01
CA LYS A 616 -3.88 7.26 -8.51
C LYS A 616 -3.86 8.18 -7.29
N MET A 617 -2.73 8.79 -6.97
CA MET A 617 -2.59 9.74 -5.87
C MET A 617 -2.22 11.12 -6.42
N GLU A 618 -2.86 12.17 -5.90
CA GLU A 618 -2.51 13.55 -6.19
C GLU A 618 -1.39 14.01 -5.24
N HIS A 619 -0.35 14.59 -5.83
CA HIS A 619 0.79 15.13 -5.10
C HIS A 619 0.90 16.62 -5.34
N ASN A 620 0.76 17.39 -4.28
CA ASN A 620 1.02 18.81 -4.30
C ASN A 620 2.53 19.06 -4.40
N VAL A 621 2.95 19.84 -5.39
CA VAL A 621 4.33 20.27 -5.55
C VAL A 621 4.40 21.74 -5.16
N GLU A 622 5.09 21.98 -4.04
CA GLU A 622 5.13 23.27 -3.35
C GLU A 622 6.40 24.03 -3.71
N ALA A 623 6.31 25.37 -3.70
CA ALA A 623 7.46 26.23 -3.88
C ALA A 623 8.51 25.99 -2.78
N PRO A 624 9.76 25.68 -3.12
CA PRO A 624 10.82 25.43 -2.12
C PRO A 624 11.21 26.70 -1.34
N VAL A 625 11.01 27.86 -1.95
CA VAL A 625 11.32 29.19 -1.38
C VAL A 625 10.32 30.23 -1.88
N SER A 626 10.21 31.36 -1.18
CA SER A 626 9.47 32.51 -1.68
C SER A 626 10.22 33.16 -2.85
N GLY A 627 9.51 33.50 -3.92
CA GLY A 627 10.12 34.05 -5.13
C GLY A 627 9.09 34.56 -6.15
N ARG A 628 9.57 34.93 -7.32
CA ARG A 628 8.74 35.25 -8.48
C ARG A 628 8.83 34.11 -9.49
N VAL A 629 7.70 33.67 -10.04
CA VAL A 629 7.66 32.68 -11.12
C VAL A 629 8.31 33.30 -12.37
N TRP A 630 9.48 32.78 -12.73
CA TRP A 630 10.20 33.21 -13.93
C TRP A 630 9.64 32.53 -15.18
N ARG A 631 9.48 31.19 -15.11
CA ARG A 631 8.97 30.43 -16.25
C ARG A 631 8.23 29.17 -15.78
N VAL A 632 7.15 28.85 -16.46
CA VAL A 632 6.40 27.59 -16.30
C VAL A 632 6.83 26.61 -17.40
N ARG A 633 7.42 25.47 -17.02
CA ARG A 633 8.00 24.47 -17.94
C ARG A 633 7.12 23.25 -18.15
N CYS A 634 5.97 23.19 -17.51
CA CYS A 634 5.02 22.08 -17.63
C CYS A 634 3.64 22.60 -18.06
N ARG A 635 2.81 21.67 -18.52
CA ARG A 635 1.40 21.92 -18.88
C ARG A 635 0.51 20.80 -18.36
N GLU A 636 -0.74 21.10 -18.14
CA GLU A 636 -1.75 20.10 -17.74
C GLU A 636 -1.84 18.98 -18.78
N GLY A 637 -1.94 17.72 -18.31
CA GLY A 637 -1.91 16.51 -19.12
C GLY A 637 -0.50 16.04 -19.54
N GLN A 638 0.56 16.78 -19.23
CA GLN A 638 1.93 16.39 -19.57
C GLN A 638 2.45 15.34 -18.60
N GLN A 639 3.10 14.31 -19.14
CA GLN A 639 3.92 13.38 -18.34
C GLN A 639 5.25 14.02 -17.97
N VAL A 640 5.65 13.87 -16.73
CA VAL A 640 6.90 14.39 -16.17
C VAL A 640 7.68 13.29 -15.47
N GLU A 641 9.00 13.41 -15.49
CA GLU A 641 9.92 12.50 -14.83
C GLU A 641 10.43 13.11 -13.51
N GLU A 642 10.81 12.27 -12.53
CA GLU A 642 11.43 12.71 -11.28
C GLU A 642 12.64 13.61 -11.55
N GLY A 643 12.67 14.77 -10.89
CA GLY A 643 13.74 15.79 -11.06
C GLY A 643 13.54 16.74 -12.24
N GLN A 644 12.54 16.51 -13.11
CA GLN A 644 12.23 17.45 -14.21
C GLN A 644 11.79 18.80 -13.64
N VAL A 645 12.33 19.90 -14.21
CA VAL A 645 11.93 21.27 -13.82
C VAL A 645 10.50 21.54 -14.28
N LEU A 646 9.66 21.94 -13.35
CA LEU A 646 8.25 22.30 -13.57
C LEU A 646 8.05 23.81 -13.61
N VAL A 647 8.66 24.52 -12.67
CA VAL A 647 8.57 25.98 -12.55
C VAL A 647 9.93 26.52 -12.15
N GLU A 648 10.40 27.53 -12.87
CA GLU A 648 11.62 28.26 -12.52
C GLU A 648 11.23 29.48 -11.66
N LEU A 649 11.88 29.63 -10.52
CA LEU A 649 11.64 30.72 -9.57
C LEU A 649 12.86 31.66 -9.52
N ALA A 650 12.61 32.96 -9.58
CA ALA A 650 13.60 33.99 -9.33
C ALA A 650 13.49 34.54 -7.88
N PRO A 651 14.61 34.86 -7.20
CA PRO A 651 14.55 35.46 -5.87
C PRO A 651 13.86 36.83 -5.89
N LEU A 652 13.14 37.16 -4.82
CA LEU A 652 12.55 38.49 -4.64
C LEU A 652 13.68 39.50 -4.45
N GLY A 653 13.95 40.33 -5.47
CA GLY A 653 14.97 41.39 -5.42
C GLY A 653 16.32 41.07 -6.09
N GLY A 654 16.44 39.96 -6.81
CA GLY A 654 17.61 39.62 -7.64
C GLY A 654 17.45 40.05 -9.10
N GLU A 655 18.57 40.25 -9.79
CA GLU A 655 18.58 40.44 -11.26
C GLU A 655 18.03 39.20 -11.93
N GLU A 656 17.35 39.40 -13.07
CA GLU A 656 16.83 38.31 -13.91
C GLU A 656 17.97 37.35 -14.29
N PRO A 657 17.76 36.02 -14.16
CA PRO A 657 18.77 35.02 -14.47
C PRO A 657 19.09 34.92 -15.98
#